data_54357b6804187175c34a0e13c1ac638f
#
_entry.id   54357b6804187175c34a0e13c1ac638f
#
_cell.length_a   1.000
_cell.length_b   1.000
_cell.length_c   1.000
_cell.angle_alpha   90.00
_cell.angle_beta   90.00
_cell.angle_gamma   90.00
#
_symmetry.space_group_name_H-M   'P 1'
#
loop_
_entity.id
_entity.type
_entity.pdbx_description
1 polymer ?
#
loop_
_entity_poly.entity_id
_entity_poly.type
_entity_poly.pdbx_seq_one_letter_code
_entity_poly.pdbx_strand_id
1 'polypeptide(L)'
;MKKVKTDTRAGPQHVNKVYTELLKLLDLTLEHRRTLYNRSLIEDDIEKFCYRSLPLRKQELVASLIKKVGKVEGVPGFWKNGNNWDLAGKTGIVIPVRSKDGLITSLKIRVDKPVRASAKYILLSSNPQGERSFPLGTAAKTSVHWPVDKPKKIKVIRITEGELKADVASSLTDVYTLSLPGVKMWRMALEVVKELAPQEVRIAFDADKTEEKGGGYTNEDGTEDVEPYQVGQACASLYLLLKEHAPRVGIEDWPKEDGKGIDDVLLNGAQDKIKFVTGTEADDWAAEMLFSDLPKGWVYASSVLQFIDTKTYMCYDTQQYNNWFRSEIKGNPAFKALSNPVFPKFHSLIYLPNKPQSIIHNGLKLFNMWRGNDKIIEDRKTSCQPFLDHTSYMIPDERECNIFLDWLAWNVQRPGEKILWAMLLQSKEGVGKSYFGDILSMILGPHNVSKPSNDEIHEIYTDWAKNCSVVIIEELMARGRLDLMNRLKPIITQSTIRIREMHTKHYDQPNVFNVLIFTNYEDALITKEDDRRYCVIYSQAEAKDANYYTELWDWTRANISAIYYLLKTRDLSAFNPQARAPHTSWKEQMNYASLNPLAQWMKEFIDTEYWPFQSDIVASAHIHAKCLPRSLQNVSIKAVGDALKITGCKQYPLNQGQVKDNTGKKIRLWSVRRHEVWQSAEAATWIAEYEKWSNS
;
A
#
# COMPACT_ATOMS: atom_id res chain seq x y z
N MET A 1 12.63 -18.79 38.93
CA MET A 1 12.41 -17.54 39.68
C MET A 1 13.52 -16.55 39.33
N LYS A 2 13.24 -15.52 38.51
CA LYS A 2 14.18 -14.41 38.27
C LYS A 2 14.20 -13.56 39.55
N LYS A 3 15.36 -13.46 40.22
CA LYS A 3 15.53 -12.51 41.33
C LYS A 3 15.25 -11.12 40.84
N VAL A 4 14.21 -10.48 41.38
CA VAL A 4 13.95 -9.03 41.22
C VAL A 4 15.17 -8.32 41.81
N LYS A 5 16.00 -7.69 40.94
CA LYS A 5 17.10 -6.84 41.41
C LYS A 5 16.49 -5.59 42.00
N THR A 6 16.50 -5.46 43.31
CA THR A 6 16.22 -4.18 43.98
C THR A 6 17.27 -3.17 43.51
N ASP A 7 16.85 -2.07 42.89
CA ASP A 7 17.70 -0.93 42.53
C ASP A 7 18.20 -0.30 43.84
N THR A 8 19.47 -0.48 44.14
CA THR A 8 20.10 0.02 45.37
C THR A 8 20.45 1.51 45.27
N ARG A 9 20.02 2.19 44.21
CA ARG A 9 20.33 3.59 43.97
C ARG A 9 19.60 4.49 44.97
N ALA A 10 20.33 5.48 45.47
CA ALA A 10 19.76 6.54 46.31
C ALA A 10 18.77 7.42 45.55
N GLY A 11 17.81 8.02 46.22
CA GLY A 11 16.83 8.91 45.59
C GLY A 11 17.47 10.14 44.95
N PRO A 12 16.84 10.73 43.91
CA PRO A 12 17.41 11.82 43.11
C PRO A 12 17.88 13.04 43.94
N GLN A 13 17.16 13.42 44.96
CA GLN A 13 17.50 14.55 45.84
C GLN A 13 18.80 14.26 46.61
N HIS A 14 18.99 13.04 47.09
CA HIS A 14 20.20 12.65 47.80
C HIS A 14 21.40 12.57 46.83
N VAL A 15 21.24 12.02 45.64
CA VAL A 15 22.27 12.00 44.59
C VAL A 15 22.70 13.43 44.26
N ASN A 16 21.75 14.33 44.02
CA ASN A 16 22.03 15.75 43.78
C ASN A 16 22.78 16.41 44.92
N LYS A 17 22.35 16.20 46.15
CA LYS A 17 23.04 16.74 47.36
C LYS A 17 24.50 16.28 47.42
N VAL A 18 24.75 14.98 47.22
CA VAL A 18 26.10 14.41 47.30
C VAL A 18 26.97 14.97 46.18
N TYR A 19 26.49 15.02 44.93
CA TYR A 19 27.27 15.57 43.82
C TYR A 19 27.50 17.07 43.94
N THR A 20 26.53 17.85 44.40
CA THR A 20 26.69 19.28 44.62
C THR A 20 27.79 19.55 45.67
N GLU A 21 27.78 18.84 46.77
CA GLU A 21 28.82 19.00 47.82
C GLU A 21 30.19 18.44 47.35
N LEU A 22 30.20 17.39 46.55
CA LEU A 22 31.44 16.91 45.91
C LEU A 22 32.06 17.97 45.03
N LEU A 23 31.28 18.61 44.14
CA LEU A 23 31.74 19.64 43.21
C LEU A 23 32.27 20.89 43.93
N LYS A 24 31.70 21.24 45.08
CA LYS A 24 32.23 22.32 45.94
C LYS A 24 33.58 22.00 46.59
N LEU A 25 33.93 20.73 46.70
CA LEU A 25 35.21 20.29 47.27
C LEU A 25 36.29 20.09 46.21
N LEU A 26 35.93 20.16 44.94
CA LEU A 26 36.84 20.01 43.82
C LEU A 26 37.28 21.37 43.28
N ASP A 27 38.57 21.49 42.99
CA ASP A 27 39.13 22.65 42.28
C ASP A 27 39.17 22.40 40.78
N LEU A 28 39.35 23.46 40.01
CA LEU A 28 39.59 23.40 38.58
C LEU A 28 41.07 23.70 38.29
N THR A 29 41.77 22.72 37.70
CA THR A 29 43.20 22.91 37.33
C THR A 29 43.37 23.99 36.25
N LEU A 30 44.53 24.63 36.18
CA LEU A 30 44.84 25.63 35.16
C LEU A 30 44.77 25.08 33.72
N GLU A 31 45.12 23.80 33.51
CA GLU A 31 45.03 23.13 32.24
C GLU A 31 43.57 22.94 31.80
N HIS A 32 42.73 22.48 32.71
CA HIS A 32 41.28 22.29 32.44
C HIS A 32 40.60 23.63 32.23
N ARG A 33 40.94 24.63 33.00
CA ARG A 33 40.45 26.02 32.84
C ARG A 33 40.75 26.58 31.46
N ARG A 34 42.00 26.44 31.00
CA ARG A 34 42.40 26.81 29.61
C ARG A 34 41.60 26.03 28.56
N THR A 35 41.38 24.74 28.77
CA THR A 35 40.56 23.90 27.87
C THR A 35 39.13 24.40 27.76
N LEU A 36 38.56 24.91 28.86
CA LEU A 36 37.17 25.46 28.89
C LEU A 36 37.14 26.87 28.27
N TYR A 37 38.16 27.69 28.50
CA TYR A 37 38.32 29.02 27.85
C TYR A 37 38.44 28.90 26.35
N ASN A 38 39.18 27.92 25.86
CA ASN A 38 39.27 27.62 24.41
C ASN A 38 37.92 27.21 23.79
N ARG A 39 36.88 27.00 24.60
CA ARG A 39 35.51 26.80 24.18
C ARG A 39 34.61 27.99 24.49
N SER A 40 35.22 29.18 24.65
CA SER A 40 34.57 30.46 24.97
C SER A 40 33.73 30.48 26.24
N LEU A 41 33.91 29.50 27.15
CA LEU A 41 33.31 29.56 28.46
C LEU A 41 34.10 30.55 29.30
N ILE A 42 33.44 31.55 29.82
CA ILE A 42 34.00 32.48 30.79
C ILE A 42 33.98 31.94 32.22
N GLU A 43 34.60 32.58 33.17
CA GLU A 43 34.66 32.11 34.56
C GLU A 43 33.27 31.94 35.16
N ASP A 44 32.35 32.87 34.87
CA ASP A 44 30.98 32.83 35.37
C ASP A 44 30.23 31.60 34.82
N ASP A 45 30.46 31.20 33.53
CA ASP A 45 29.88 29.99 32.97
C ASP A 45 30.46 28.73 33.63
N ILE A 46 31.79 28.70 33.85
CA ILE A 46 32.47 27.55 34.47
C ILE A 46 31.93 27.31 35.89
N GLU A 47 31.78 28.39 36.67
CA GLU A 47 31.21 28.32 38.00
C GLU A 47 29.72 27.93 38.00
N LYS A 48 28.94 28.50 37.10
CA LYS A 48 27.52 28.23 36.91
C LYS A 48 27.26 26.79 36.49
N PHE A 49 28.03 26.26 35.55
CA PHE A 49 27.91 24.86 35.09
C PHE A 49 28.55 23.89 36.09
N CYS A 50 29.34 24.38 37.04
CA CYS A 50 30.07 23.63 38.07
C CYS A 50 31.09 22.64 37.46
N TYR A 51 31.85 23.06 36.42
CA TYR A 51 32.94 22.25 35.90
C TYR A 51 34.11 22.23 36.89
N ARG A 52 34.64 21.03 37.16
CA ARG A 52 35.72 20.83 38.12
C ARG A 52 36.71 19.79 37.59
N SER A 53 37.84 19.65 38.26
CA SER A 53 38.84 18.63 37.92
C SER A 53 38.76 17.46 38.87
N LEU A 54 38.67 16.23 38.37
CA LEU A 54 38.73 15.04 39.18
C LEU A 54 40.20 14.65 39.42
N PRO A 55 40.70 14.67 40.66
CA PRO A 55 42.09 14.34 40.97
C PRO A 55 42.34 12.83 40.92
N LEU A 56 43.60 12.42 40.85
CA LEU A 56 43.99 11.01 40.88
C LEU A 56 43.72 10.39 42.29
N ARG A 57 44.09 11.10 43.35
CA ARG A 57 43.89 10.64 44.74
C ARG A 57 42.58 11.24 45.28
N LYS A 58 41.67 10.38 45.75
CA LYS A 58 40.29 10.78 46.08
C LYS A 58 39.88 10.40 47.51
N GLN A 59 40.69 9.67 48.26
CA GLN A 59 40.34 9.14 49.56
C GLN A 59 40.02 10.25 50.61
N GLU A 60 40.90 11.27 50.70
CA GLU A 60 40.68 12.43 51.61
C GLU A 60 39.47 13.25 51.20
N LEU A 61 39.27 13.42 49.88
CA LEU A 61 38.11 14.10 49.31
C LEU A 61 36.80 13.41 49.73
N VAL A 62 36.75 12.07 49.57
CA VAL A 62 35.56 11.28 49.93
C VAL A 62 35.34 11.33 51.44
N ALA A 63 36.39 11.24 52.27
CA ALA A 63 36.28 11.34 53.70
C ALA A 63 35.72 12.72 54.15
N SER A 64 36.17 13.81 53.52
CA SER A 64 35.68 15.17 53.76
C SER A 64 34.23 15.33 53.30
N LEU A 65 33.87 14.72 52.15
CA LEU A 65 32.50 14.74 51.65
C LEU A 65 31.54 14.02 52.61
N ILE A 66 31.92 12.82 53.10
CA ILE A 66 31.06 12.06 54.01
C ILE A 66 30.78 12.82 55.31
N LYS A 67 31.75 13.58 55.82
CA LYS A 67 31.52 14.46 56.99
C LYS A 67 30.42 15.51 56.75
N LYS A 68 30.26 15.97 55.47
CA LYS A 68 29.25 16.96 55.09
C LYS A 68 27.88 16.35 54.75
N VAL A 69 27.85 15.21 54.06
CA VAL A 69 26.60 14.67 53.55
C VAL A 69 26.06 13.46 54.32
N GLY A 70 26.89 12.84 55.16
CA GLY A 70 26.57 11.69 56.01
C GLY A 70 26.76 10.35 55.26
N LYS A 71 26.06 10.10 54.18
CA LYS A 71 26.10 8.82 53.45
C LYS A 71 26.34 9.03 51.93
N VAL A 72 27.09 8.15 51.32
CA VAL A 72 27.36 8.12 49.87
C VAL A 72 26.91 6.81 49.25
N GLU A 73 26.37 5.90 50.05
CA GLU A 73 25.86 4.60 49.55
C GLU A 73 24.68 4.81 48.59
N GLY A 74 24.66 4.02 47.53
CA GLY A 74 23.65 4.14 46.47
C GLY A 74 23.86 5.31 45.51
N VAL A 75 24.89 6.15 45.70
CA VAL A 75 25.24 7.22 44.75
C VAL A 75 26.25 6.68 43.73
N PRO A 76 25.97 6.81 42.42
CA PRO A 76 26.87 6.26 41.37
C PRO A 76 28.28 6.86 41.46
N GLY A 77 29.28 6.03 41.23
CA GLY A 77 30.70 6.40 41.33
C GLY A 77 31.32 6.10 42.68
N PHE A 78 30.56 6.04 43.77
CA PHE A 78 31.08 5.67 45.09
C PHE A 78 31.05 4.16 45.30
N TRP A 79 32.07 3.62 45.98
CA TRP A 79 32.20 2.19 46.25
C TRP A 79 33.01 1.93 47.50
N LYS A 80 32.89 0.74 48.04
CA LYS A 80 33.56 0.35 49.29
C LYS A 80 34.94 -0.26 48.97
N ASN A 81 36.01 0.37 49.44
CA ASN A 81 37.38 -0.11 49.33
C ASN A 81 37.87 -0.51 50.73
N GLY A 82 37.77 -1.79 51.07
CA GLY A 82 37.93 -2.24 52.42
C GLY A 82 36.93 -1.60 53.38
N ASN A 83 37.42 -0.95 54.44
CA ASN A 83 36.56 -0.24 55.40
C ASN A 83 36.19 1.19 54.99
N ASN A 84 36.84 1.75 53.96
CA ASN A 84 36.65 3.14 53.54
C ASN A 84 35.82 3.23 52.24
N TRP A 85 35.13 4.35 52.05
CA TRP A 85 34.53 4.69 50.79
C TRP A 85 35.58 5.35 49.86
N ASP A 86 35.50 5.02 48.58
CA ASP A 86 36.34 5.58 47.55
C ASP A 86 35.47 6.02 46.34
N LEU A 87 36.03 6.78 45.41
CA LEU A 87 35.36 7.32 44.22
C LEU A 87 36.03 6.77 42.97
N ALA A 88 35.23 6.17 42.10
CA ALA A 88 35.65 5.69 40.79
C ALA A 88 36.02 6.85 39.84
N GLY A 89 36.38 6.53 38.61
CA GLY A 89 36.68 7.52 37.56
C GLY A 89 38.18 7.78 37.36
N LYS A 90 38.54 8.35 36.23
CA LYS A 90 39.90 8.78 35.84
C LYS A 90 40.04 10.28 36.02
N THR A 91 41.29 10.81 36.02
CA THR A 91 41.55 12.24 35.97
C THR A 91 40.92 12.89 34.73
N GLY A 92 40.40 14.10 34.91
CA GLY A 92 39.73 14.81 33.80
C GLY A 92 38.75 15.87 34.30
N ILE A 93 38.10 16.52 33.37
CA ILE A 93 37.05 17.52 33.64
C ILE A 93 35.76 16.81 34.00
N VAL A 94 35.24 17.11 35.17
CA VAL A 94 33.92 16.63 35.62
C VAL A 94 32.83 17.54 35.07
N ILE A 95 31.89 16.92 34.40
CA ILE A 95 30.75 17.57 33.74
C ILE A 95 29.46 17.06 34.41
N PRO A 96 28.70 17.94 35.10
CA PRO A 96 27.42 17.55 35.72
C PRO A 96 26.35 17.31 34.68
N VAL A 97 25.66 16.16 34.75
CA VAL A 97 24.47 15.86 33.97
C VAL A 97 23.23 16.22 34.78
N ARG A 98 22.41 17.10 34.26
CA ARG A 98 21.23 17.62 34.98
C ARG A 98 19.92 17.14 34.40
N SER A 99 18.95 16.95 35.29
CA SER A 99 17.56 16.69 34.91
C SER A 99 16.83 17.98 34.56
N LYS A 100 15.59 17.84 34.08
CA LYS A 100 14.66 18.95 33.79
C LYS A 100 14.38 19.85 35.02
N ASP A 101 14.53 19.32 36.23
CA ASP A 101 14.33 20.01 37.50
C ASP A 101 15.62 20.62 38.01
N GLY A 102 16.69 20.63 37.21
CA GLY A 102 18.00 21.17 37.56
C GLY A 102 18.82 20.29 38.49
N LEU A 103 18.33 19.09 38.87
CA LEU A 103 19.05 18.19 39.76
C LEU A 103 20.20 17.49 39.03
N ILE A 104 21.37 17.43 39.66
CA ILE A 104 22.51 16.65 39.12
C ILE A 104 22.20 15.16 39.33
N THR A 105 21.99 14.42 38.21
CA THR A 105 21.62 13.00 38.21
C THR A 105 22.79 12.05 38.00
N SER A 106 23.84 12.54 37.34
CA SER A 106 25.09 11.81 37.12
C SER A 106 26.23 12.81 36.86
N LEU A 107 27.45 12.31 36.91
CA LEU A 107 28.64 13.05 36.54
C LEU A 107 29.34 12.35 35.37
N LYS A 108 29.75 13.10 34.38
CA LYS A 108 30.54 12.62 33.26
C LYS A 108 31.97 13.16 33.34
N ILE A 109 32.95 12.42 32.92
CA ILE A 109 34.35 12.81 33.02
C ILE A 109 34.91 12.85 31.59
N ARG A 110 35.39 14.01 31.16
CA ARG A 110 36.24 14.15 29.98
C ARG A 110 37.68 13.80 30.40
N VAL A 111 38.11 12.61 30.04
CA VAL A 111 39.36 11.99 30.50
C VAL A 111 40.56 12.70 29.86
N ASP A 112 41.61 13.01 30.65
CA ASP A 112 42.84 13.69 30.17
C ASP A 112 43.63 12.81 29.20
N LYS A 113 43.78 11.52 29.53
CA LYS A 113 44.54 10.56 28.71
C LYS A 113 43.65 9.37 28.45
N PRO A 114 42.76 9.43 27.43
CA PRO A 114 41.93 8.31 27.09
C PRO A 114 42.74 7.21 26.41
N VAL A 115 42.49 5.95 26.79
CA VAL A 115 43.17 4.78 26.20
C VAL A 115 42.68 4.55 24.77
N ARG A 116 41.43 4.90 24.49
CA ARG A 116 40.78 4.81 23.15
C ARG A 116 39.94 6.08 22.94
N ALA A 117 39.72 6.48 21.69
CA ALA A 117 38.87 7.65 21.34
C ALA A 117 37.45 7.53 21.95
N SER A 118 36.89 6.35 21.97
CA SER A 118 35.59 6.03 22.59
C SER A 118 35.55 6.21 24.12
N ALA A 119 36.73 6.21 24.80
CA ALA A 119 36.88 6.41 26.24
C ALA A 119 37.18 7.86 26.63
N LYS A 120 37.08 8.82 25.69
CA LYS A 120 37.30 10.27 25.95
C LYS A 120 36.31 10.84 26.96
N TYR A 121 35.08 10.35 26.94
CA TYR A 121 34.04 10.70 27.91
C TYR A 121 33.53 9.43 28.58
N ILE A 122 33.64 9.38 29.92
CA ILE A 122 33.15 8.25 30.72
C ILE A 122 32.14 8.72 31.74
N LEU A 123 31.12 7.90 31.97
CA LEU A 123 30.16 8.18 33.04
C LEU A 123 30.76 7.75 34.39
N LEU A 124 30.68 8.61 35.42
CA LEU A 124 31.14 8.27 36.76
C LEU A 124 30.23 7.19 37.34
N SER A 125 30.73 5.98 37.37
CA SER A 125 29.95 4.78 37.68
C SER A 125 30.80 3.79 38.48
N SER A 126 30.21 3.10 39.44
CA SER A 126 30.82 2.04 40.20
C SER A 126 29.99 0.76 40.15
N ASN A 127 29.84 0.21 38.95
CA ASN A 127 29.03 -1.00 38.71
C ASN A 127 29.64 -2.19 39.43
N PRO A 128 28.96 -2.82 40.41
CA PRO A 128 29.49 -3.98 41.15
C PRO A 128 29.63 -5.25 40.31
N GLN A 129 29.04 -5.30 39.11
CA GLN A 129 29.03 -6.42 38.15
C GLN A 129 29.82 -6.12 36.86
N GLY A 130 30.60 -5.03 36.85
CA GLY A 130 31.45 -4.70 35.69
C GLY A 130 32.76 -5.52 35.70
N GLU A 131 33.58 -5.37 34.63
CA GLU A 131 34.92 -5.99 34.51
C GLU A 131 35.82 -5.70 35.74
N ARG A 132 35.61 -4.54 36.37
CA ARG A 132 36.21 -4.17 37.64
C ARG A 132 35.13 -4.24 38.71
N SER A 133 35.30 -5.15 39.69
CA SER A 133 34.35 -5.26 40.82
C SER A 133 34.47 -4.05 41.71
N PHE A 134 33.31 -3.37 41.96
CA PHE A 134 33.18 -2.25 42.90
C PHE A 134 32.24 -2.66 44.04
N PRO A 135 32.76 -3.19 45.16
CA PRO A 135 31.90 -3.59 46.26
C PRO A 135 30.99 -2.47 46.79
N LEU A 136 29.71 -2.76 46.99
CA LEU A 136 28.64 -1.80 47.36
C LEU A 136 28.54 -0.59 46.43
N GLY A 137 29.09 -0.71 45.19
CA GLY A 137 29.00 0.35 44.20
C GLY A 137 27.63 0.42 43.53
N THR A 138 27.37 1.51 42.82
CA THR A 138 26.12 1.77 42.12
C THR A 138 26.40 2.19 40.68
N ALA A 139 25.72 1.54 39.73
CA ALA A 139 25.80 1.89 38.33
C ALA A 139 25.12 3.23 38.03
N ALA A 140 25.77 4.09 37.22
CA ALA A 140 25.14 5.32 36.76
C ALA A 140 24.10 5.01 35.68
N LYS A 141 23.06 5.83 35.59
CA LYS A 141 22.06 5.83 34.49
C LYS A 141 22.33 7.00 33.57
N THR A 142 22.20 6.77 32.31
CA THR A 142 22.22 7.82 31.28
C THR A 142 20.90 8.59 31.30
N SER A 143 20.94 9.89 31.10
CA SER A 143 19.78 10.76 30.99
C SER A 143 20.05 11.87 30.00
N VAL A 144 18.99 12.48 29.45
CA VAL A 144 19.11 13.72 28.70
C VAL A 144 19.63 14.80 29.63
N HIS A 145 20.61 15.59 29.17
CA HIS A 145 21.14 16.71 29.90
C HIS A 145 20.39 17.99 29.56
N TRP A 146 20.03 18.74 30.62
CA TRP A 146 19.34 19.99 30.57
C TRP A 146 20.26 21.10 31.11
N PRO A 147 20.70 22.06 30.29
CA PRO A 147 21.51 23.19 30.72
C PRO A 147 20.82 24.01 31.83
N VAL A 148 21.64 24.71 32.59
CA VAL A 148 21.17 25.42 33.83
C VAL A 148 20.11 26.48 33.55
N ASP A 149 20.23 27.23 32.46
CA ASP A 149 19.36 28.36 32.13
C ASP A 149 18.14 27.93 31.34
N LYS A 150 17.26 27.16 31.96
CA LYS A 150 16.00 26.78 31.33
C LYS A 150 15.07 28.00 31.20
N PRO A 151 14.70 28.43 29.98
CA PRO A 151 13.75 29.51 29.77
C PRO A 151 12.37 29.18 30.35
N LYS A 152 11.65 30.19 30.85
CA LYS A 152 10.27 30.01 31.36
C LYS A 152 9.32 29.50 30.28
N LYS A 153 9.54 29.87 29.01
CA LYS A 153 8.76 29.39 27.84
C LYS A 153 9.71 29.00 26.73
N ILE A 154 9.68 27.73 26.39
CA ILE A 154 10.55 27.14 25.36
C ILE A 154 9.70 26.97 24.09
N LYS A 155 9.98 27.79 23.08
CA LYS A 155 9.33 27.66 21.75
C LYS A 155 10.18 26.86 20.76
N VAL A 156 11.49 27.02 20.88
CA VAL A 156 12.46 26.36 20.00
C VAL A 156 13.44 25.59 20.87
N ILE A 157 13.71 24.35 20.53
CA ILE A 157 14.76 23.56 21.17
C ILE A 157 15.75 23.09 20.12
N ARG A 158 17.02 23.00 20.53
CA ARG A 158 18.05 22.30 19.78
C ARG A 158 18.41 20.99 20.50
N ILE A 159 18.63 19.94 19.77
CA ILE A 159 19.03 18.64 20.32
C ILE A 159 20.38 18.27 19.71
N THR A 160 21.39 18.12 20.56
CA THR A 160 22.76 17.73 20.15
C THR A 160 23.22 16.49 20.92
N GLU A 161 24.45 16.07 20.69
CA GLU A 161 25.12 15.04 21.47
C GLU A 161 26.25 15.64 22.31
N GLY A 162 26.33 15.24 23.57
CA GLY A 162 27.37 15.67 24.49
C GLY A 162 27.01 16.91 25.31
N GLU A 163 27.15 16.77 26.63
CA GLU A 163 26.67 17.74 27.64
C GLU A 163 27.39 19.08 27.51
N LEU A 164 28.72 19.05 27.33
CA LEU A 164 29.54 20.25 27.18
C LEU A 164 29.13 21.06 25.94
N LYS A 165 28.80 20.39 24.83
CA LYS A 165 28.31 21.08 23.62
C LYS A 165 26.99 21.81 23.88
N ALA A 166 26.08 21.16 24.62
CA ALA A 166 24.79 21.74 24.92
C ALA A 166 24.93 22.98 25.84
N ASP A 167 25.77 22.90 26.85
CA ASP A 167 26.04 24.04 27.76
C ASP A 167 26.65 25.21 26.95
N VAL A 168 27.67 24.97 26.13
CA VAL A 168 28.30 26.00 25.30
C VAL A 168 27.30 26.57 24.27
N ALA A 169 26.57 25.75 23.54
CA ALA A 169 25.60 26.23 22.57
C ALA A 169 24.46 27.05 23.20
N SER A 170 24.03 26.67 24.42
CA SER A 170 23.01 27.42 25.19
C SER A 170 23.54 28.74 25.73
N SER A 171 24.84 28.87 26.05
CA SER A 171 25.44 30.13 26.48
C SER A 171 25.69 31.11 25.33
N LEU A 172 25.90 30.61 24.10
CA LEU A 172 26.21 31.40 22.92
C LEU A 172 25.00 31.81 22.10
N THR A 173 23.83 31.18 22.31
CA THR A 173 22.62 31.44 21.53
C THR A 173 21.37 31.46 22.39
N ASP A 174 20.31 32.13 21.93
CA ASP A 174 18.98 32.12 22.58
C ASP A 174 18.22 30.80 22.40
N VAL A 175 18.79 29.80 21.67
CA VAL A 175 18.18 28.51 21.44
C VAL A 175 18.56 27.54 22.55
N TYR A 176 17.58 27.15 23.36
CA TYR A 176 17.80 26.20 24.43
C TYR A 176 18.21 24.82 23.88
N THR A 177 19.47 24.45 24.15
CA THR A 177 20.11 23.28 23.55
C THR A 177 20.19 22.15 24.58
N LEU A 178 19.51 21.05 24.31
CA LEU A 178 19.54 19.82 25.12
C LEU A 178 20.56 18.84 24.55
N SER A 179 21.17 18.01 25.39
CA SER A 179 22.00 16.95 24.87
C SER A 179 21.52 15.55 25.20
N LEU A 180 21.67 14.67 24.21
CA LEU A 180 21.55 13.23 24.39
C LEU A 180 22.86 12.67 24.92
N PRO A 181 22.83 11.55 25.66
CA PRO A 181 24.05 10.89 26.16
C PRO A 181 25.02 10.42 25.08
N GLY A 182 24.52 10.28 23.87
CA GLY A 182 25.20 9.91 22.63
C GLY A 182 24.21 9.60 21.53
N VAL A 183 24.65 9.58 20.27
CA VAL A 183 23.80 9.39 19.08
C VAL A 183 22.95 8.12 19.12
N LYS A 184 23.47 7.02 19.64
CA LYS A 184 22.73 5.75 19.76
C LYS A 184 21.50 5.85 20.69
N MET A 185 21.43 6.86 21.54
CA MET A 185 20.33 7.09 22.49
C MET A 185 19.28 8.09 21.97
N TRP A 186 19.22 8.33 20.67
CA TRP A 186 18.36 9.32 20.03
C TRP A 186 16.87 9.22 20.40
N ARG A 187 16.38 8.01 20.68
CA ARG A 187 14.96 7.80 21.09
C ARG A 187 14.58 8.53 22.38
N MET A 188 15.55 8.86 23.23
CA MET A 188 15.28 9.59 24.49
C MET A 188 14.74 11.01 24.24
N ALA A 189 14.97 11.59 23.07
CA ALA A 189 14.45 12.89 22.70
C ALA A 189 12.92 12.94 22.61
N LEU A 190 12.26 11.81 22.30
CA LEU A 190 10.81 11.77 22.10
C LEU A 190 10.04 12.21 23.35
N GLU A 191 10.41 11.69 24.51
CA GLU A 191 9.74 12.04 25.78
C GLU A 191 9.94 13.53 26.10
N VAL A 192 11.12 14.06 25.81
CA VAL A 192 11.42 15.50 26.00
C VAL A 192 10.55 16.37 25.10
N VAL A 193 10.42 16.02 23.82
CA VAL A 193 9.61 16.77 22.85
C VAL A 193 8.13 16.70 23.20
N LYS A 194 7.62 15.54 23.58
CA LYS A 194 6.23 15.38 24.06
C LYS A 194 5.93 16.22 25.30
N GLU A 195 6.88 16.27 26.25
CA GLU A 195 6.72 17.03 27.48
C GLU A 195 6.77 18.53 27.24
N LEU A 196 7.73 19.01 26.44
CA LEU A 196 7.93 20.44 26.16
C LEU A 196 6.94 21.01 25.14
N ALA A 197 6.43 20.16 24.27
CA ALA A 197 5.57 20.54 23.14
C ALA A 197 6.08 21.81 22.40
N PRO A 198 7.35 21.84 21.95
CA PRO A 198 7.94 23.00 21.30
C PRO A 198 7.29 23.25 19.94
N GLN A 199 7.35 24.51 19.47
CA GLN A 199 6.91 24.87 18.12
C GLN A 199 7.93 24.45 17.05
N GLU A 200 9.22 24.42 17.41
CA GLU A 200 10.31 24.06 16.50
C GLU A 200 11.36 23.19 17.23
N VAL A 201 11.81 22.15 16.55
CA VAL A 201 12.89 21.26 16.99
C VAL A 201 14.00 21.30 15.95
N ARG A 202 15.23 21.59 16.37
CA ARG A 202 16.47 21.62 15.59
C ARG A 202 17.36 20.46 16.00
N ILE A 203 17.69 19.58 15.09
CA ILE A 203 18.61 18.44 15.33
C ILE A 203 20.00 18.86 14.86
N ALA A 204 20.92 19.04 15.80
CA ALA A 204 22.28 19.55 15.57
C ALA A 204 23.32 18.51 15.98
N PHE A 205 23.36 17.38 15.28
CA PHE A 205 24.40 16.37 15.45
C PHE A 205 25.66 16.78 14.68
N ASP A 206 26.81 16.17 15.02
CA ASP A 206 28.12 16.52 14.45
C ASP A 206 28.12 16.57 12.92
N ALA A 207 28.96 17.43 12.33
CA ALA A 207 29.06 17.64 10.88
C ALA A 207 29.50 16.38 10.08
N ASP A 208 30.08 15.40 10.78
CA ASP A 208 30.48 14.12 10.18
C ASP A 208 29.30 13.13 9.97
N LYS A 209 28.05 13.61 10.01
CA LYS A 209 26.82 12.81 9.80
C LYS A 209 26.70 12.22 8.41
N THR A 210 27.39 12.79 7.41
CA THR A 210 27.41 12.30 6.03
C THR A 210 28.69 11.53 5.66
N GLU A 211 29.66 11.45 6.58
CA GLU A 211 30.93 10.75 6.33
C GLU A 211 30.84 9.27 6.64
N GLU A 212 31.41 8.44 5.77
CA GLU A 212 31.77 7.07 6.12
C GLU A 212 32.87 7.12 7.18
N LYS A 213 32.51 6.90 8.43
CA LYS A 213 33.54 6.65 9.45
C LYS A 213 34.00 5.22 9.32
N GLY A 214 35.27 5.04 8.98
CA GLY A 214 36.02 3.88 9.44
C GLY A 214 35.86 3.87 10.97
N GLY A 215 34.99 3.02 11.45
CA GLY A 215 34.68 2.93 12.87
C GLY A 215 35.88 2.36 13.58
N GLY A 216 36.71 3.21 14.15
CA GLY A 216 37.99 2.90 14.78
C GLY A 216 37.95 1.89 15.94
N TYR A 217 37.40 0.74 15.70
CA TYR A 217 37.64 -0.49 16.42
C TYR A 217 38.54 -1.36 15.53
N THR A 218 39.83 -1.21 15.72
CA THR A 218 40.77 -2.24 15.26
C THR A 218 40.53 -3.45 16.15
N ASN A 219 40.00 -4.51 15.57
CA ASN A 219 39.89 -5.81 16.22
C ASN A 219 41.29 -6.32 16.61
N GLU A 220 41.40 -7.30 17.52
CA GLU A 220 42.69 -7.89 17.90
C GLU A 220 43.45 -8.50 16.71
N ASP A 221 42.76 -8.74 15.58
CA ASP A 221 43.32 -9.26 14.33
C ASP A 221 43.75 -8.16 13.33
N GLY A 222 43.65 -6.89 13.73
CA GLY A 222 44.04 -5.75 12.87
C GLY A 222 43.00 -5.32 11.85
N THR A 223 41.79 -5.93 11.82
CA THR A 223 40.70 -5.50 10.97
C THR A 223 39.93 -4.32 11.59
N GLU A 224 39.64 -3.29 10.79
CA GLU A 224 38.76 -2.19 11.21
C GLU A 224 37.29 -2.57 10.98
N ASP A 225 36.48 -2.54 12.04
CA ASP A 225 35.02 -2.61 11.91
C ASP A 225 34.51 -1.24 11.42
N VAL A 226 34.26 -1.16 10.13
CA VAL A 226 33.64 0.00 9.50
C VAL A 226 32.13 -0.10 9.70
N GLU A 227 31.55 0.68 10.64
CA GLU A 227 30.11 0.92 10.69
C GLU A 227 29.83 2.27 9.98
N PRO A 228 29.50 2.28 8.69
CA PRO A 228 29.24 3.52 7.96
C PRO A 228 27.98 4.22 8.50
N TYR A 229 28.00 5.58 8.53
CA TYR A 229 26.84 6.44 8.73
C TYR A 229 26.07 6.39 10.08
N GLN A 230 26.65 5.96 11.19
CA GLN A 230 25.92 5.87 12.47
C GLN A 230 25.32 7.23 12.90
N VAL A 231 26.04 8.33 12.72
CA VAL A 231 25.55 9.68 13.14
C VAL A 231 24.44 10.14 12.20
N GLY A 232 24.60 10.01 10.88
CA GLY A 232 23.59 10.37 9.88
C GLY A 232 22.32 9.56 10.03
N GLN A 233 22.43 8.23 10.20
CA GLN A 233 21.29 7.35 10.40
C GLN A 233 20.54 7.64 11.71
N ALA A 234 21.25 7.96 12.80
CA ALA A 234 20.63 8.36 14.07
C ALA A 234 19.91 9.70 13.93
N CYS A 235 20.53 10.68 13.24
CA CYS A 235 19.94 11.99 12.95
C CYS A 235 18.67 11.86 12.12
N ALA A 236 18.72 11.10 11.02
CA ALA A 236 17.57 10.83 10.16
C ALA A 236 16.44 10.11 10.91
N SER A 237 16.77 9.10 11.71
CA SER A 237 15.80 8.37 12.53
C SER A 237 15.13 9.28 13.58
N LEU A 238 15.91 10.17 14.18
CA LEU A 238 15.40 11.14 15.13
C LEU A 238 14.48 12.15 14.46
N TYR A 239 14.87 12.69 13.30
CA TYR A 239 14.03 13.60 12.51
C TYR A 239 12.66 12.97 12.21
N LEU A 240 12.66 11.75 11.65
CA LEU A 240 11.42 11.06 11.30
C LEU A 240 10.54 10.73 12.50
N LEU A 241 11.16 10.41 13.65
CA LEU A 241 10.41 10.19 14.90
C LEU A 241 9.75 11.48 15.37
N LEU A 242 10.45 12.60 15.31
CA LEU A 242 9.97 13.85 15.91
C LEU A 242 9.04 14.66 15.01
N LYS A 243 9.09 14.48 13.68
CA LYS A 243 8.26 15.24 12.73
C LYS A 243 6.74 15.07 12.94
N GLU A 244 6.33 13.97 13.58
CA GLU A 244 4.93 13.72 13.95
C GLU A 244 4.55 14.30 15.32
N HIS A 245 5.52 14.86 16.06
CA HIS A 245 5.33 15.29 17.45
C HIS A 245 5.62 16.77 17.71
N ALA A 246 6.06 17.51 16.69
CA ALA A 246 6.23 18.96 16.76
C ALA A 246 5.84 19.61 15.42
N PRO A 247 5.32 20.86 15.45
CA PRO A 247 4.85 21.55 14.24
C PRO A 247 5.94 21.76 13.18
N ARG A 248 7.18 21.97 13.62
CA ARG A 248 8.33 22.18 12.74
C ARG A 248 9.53 21.42 13.28
N VAL A 249 10.04 20.49 12.52
CA VAL A 249 11.26 19.73 12.84
C VAL A 249 12.22 19.84 11.68
N GLY A 250 13.50 19.99 11.95
CA GLY A 250 14.53 20.03 10.90
C GLY A 250 15.91 19.69 11.43
N ILE A 251 16.85 19.59 10.48
CA ILE A 251 18.23 19.23 10.71
C ILE A 251 19.08 20.47 10.48
N GLU A 252 19.91 20.82 11.47
CA GLU A 252 20.95 21.82 11.30
C GLU A 252 22.17 21.18 10.65
N ASP A 253 22.55 21.69 9.49
CA ASP A 253 23.67 21.22 8.69
C ASP A 253 24.66 22.34 8.42
N TRP A 254 25.95 22.04 8.44
CA TRP A 254 27.04 22.99 8.21
C TRP A 254 28.29 22.30 7.68
N PRO A 255 29.18 23.05 6.98
CA PRO A 255 30.48 22.54 6.52
C PRO A 255 31.36 22.13 7.70
N LYS A 256 32.06 21.00 7.59
CA LYS A 256 32.93 20.46 8.64
C LYS A 256 34.13 21.38 8.97
N GLU A 257 34.60 22.12 7.98
CA GLU A 257 35.66 23.12 8.14
C GLU A 257 35.29 24.26 9.09
N ASP A 258 33.99 24.56 9.22
CA ASP A 258 33.49 25.61 10.13
C ASP A 258 33.33 25.10 11.57
N GLY A 259 33.38 23.79 11.79
CA GLY A 259 33.33 23.15 13.11
C GLY A 259 32.84 21.74 13.07
N LYS A 260 33.32 20.89 14.00
CA LYS A 260 32.84 19.53 14.09
C LYS A 260 31.46 19.44 14.76
N GLY A 261 31.30 20.06 15.94
CA GLY A 261 30.05 20.13 16.69
C GLY A 261 29.41 21.51 16.59
N ILE A 262 28.16 21.61 16.99
CA ILE A 262 27.44 22.89 17.02
C ILE A 262 28.15 23.93 17.89
N ASP A 263 28.78 23.51 18.98
CA ASP A 263 29.59 24.37 19.82
C ASP A 263 30.78 24.99 19.06
N ASP A 264 31.49 24.18 18.27
CA ASP A 264 32.64 24.66 17.49
C ASP A 264 32.21 25.69 16.42
N VAL A 265 31.08 25.41 15.70
CA VAL A 265 30.54 26.36 14.69
C VAL A 265 30.17 27.71 15.30
N LEU A 266 29.49 27.68 16.45
CA LEU A 266 29.08 28.91 17.16
C LEU A 266 30.30 29.67 17.66
N LEU A 267 31.32 28.96 18.15
CA LEU A 267 32.61 29.55 18.61
C LEU A 267 33.38 30.24 17.49
N ASN A 268 33.37 29.65 16.29
CA ASN A 268 34.01 30.18 15.13
C ASN A 268 33.26 31.35 14.46
N GLY A 269 32.11 31.76 15.03
CA GLY A 269 31.27 32.82 14.49
C GLY A 269 30.60 32.46 13.16
N ALA A 270 30.52 31.16 12.80
CA ALA A 270 30.01 30.66 11.53
C ALA A 270 28.52 30.26 11.60
N GLN A 271 27.75 30.87 12.49
CA GLN A 271 26.33 30.57 12.65
C GLN A 271 25.45 30.87 11.44
N ASP A 272 25.89 31.80 10.58
CA ASP A 272 25.27 32.15 9.30
C ASP A 272 25.39 31.03 8.26
N LYS A 273 26.35 30.12 8.43
CA LYS A 273 26.52 28.94 7.60
C LYS A 273 25.71 27.72 8.00
N ILE A 274 25.03 27.81 9.13
CA ILE A 274 24.12 26.71 9.57
C ILE A 274 22.87 26.74 8.70
N LYS A 275 22.72 25.75 7.85
CA LYS A 275 21.51 25.52 7.06
C LYS A 275 20.50 24.73 7.88
N PHE A 276 19.28 25.27 8.02
CA PHE A 276 18.19 24.56 8.67
C PHE A 276 17.30 23.86 7.63
N VAL A 277 17.54 22.57 7.43
CA VAL A 277 16.88 21.71 6.43
C VAL A 277 15.55 21.21 7.01
N THR A 278 14.43 21.47 6.34
CA THR A 278 13.07 21.11 6.80
C THR A 278 12.17 20.65 5.65
N GLY A 279 11.01 20.08 5.96
CA GLY A 279 10.00 19.66 4.98
C GLY A 279 10.54 18.58 4.02
N THR A 280 10.21 18.70 2.73
CA THR A 280 10.56 17.70 1.70
C THR A 280 12.08 17.49 1.60
N GLU A 281 12.88 18.56 1.71
CA GLU A 281 14.35 18.45 1.66
C GLU A 281 14.89 17.60 2.82
N ALA A 282 14.35 17.76 4.02
CA ALA A 282 14.71 16.93 5.17
C ALA A 282 14.21 15.49 5.05
N ASP A 283 13.03 15.29 4.45
CA ASP A 283 12.50 13.96 4.17
C ASP A 283 13.40 13.21 3.16
N ASP A 284 13.81 13.87 2.09
CA ASP A 284 14.72 13.32 1.06
C ASP A 284 16.09 13.00 1.66
N TRP A 285 16.66 13.93 2.45
CA TRP A 285 17.93 13.71 3.15
C TRP A 285 17.85 12.51 4.12
N ALA A 286 16.77 12.42 4.91
CA ALA A 286 16.58 11.32 5.85
C ALA A 286 16.41 9.98 5.13
N ALA A 287 15.69 9.99 4.01
CA ALA A 287 15.54 8.81 3.17
C ALA A 287 16.91 8.36 2.61
N GLU A 288 17.72 9.26 2.10
CA GLU A 288 19.04 8.93 1.60
C GLU A 288 19.95 8.32 2.67
N MET A 289 19.98 8.91 3.88
CA MET A 289 20.78 8.41 4.99
C MET A 289 20.38 7.03 5.49
N LEU A 290 19.08 6.71 5.47
CA LEU A 290 18.55 5.45 5.99
C LEU A 290 18.48 4.35 4.95
N PHE A 291 18.44 4.71 3.67
CA PHE A 291 18.29 3.78 2.55
C PHE A 291 19.56 3.58 1.72
N SER A 292 20.70 4.17 2.11
CA SER A 292 21.95 3.97 1.37
C SER A 292 22.29 2.50 1.10
N ASP A 293 21.90 1.60 2.01
CA ASP A 293 22.12 0.17 1.92
C ASP A 293 20.89 -0.64 1.45
N LEU A 294 19.75 0.01 1.23
CA LEU A 294 18.53 -0.67 0.81
C LEU A 294 18.15 -0.28 -0.61
N PRO A 295 17.64 -1.21 -1.41
CA PRO A 295 17.27 -0.92 -2.78
C PRO A 295 16.11 0.08 -2.82
N LYS A 296 16.31 1.19 -3.57
CA LYS A 296 15.27 2.18 -3.82
C LYS A 296 14.14 1.58 -4.65
N GLY A 297 12.92 2.04 -4.44
CA GLY A 297 11.78 1.62 -5.25
C GLY A 297 11.14 0.31 -4.81
N TRP A 298 11.29 -0.07 -3.56
CA TRP A 298 10.62 -1.23 -2.97
C TRP A 298 9.70 -0.84 -1.82
N VAL A 299 8.59 -1.56 -1.68
CA VAL A 299 7.66 -1.39 -0.57
C VAL A 299 7.26 -2.77 -0.01
N TYR A 300 6.69 -2.80 1.19
CA TYR A 300 6.21 -4.03 1.81
C TYR A 300 4.73 -3.93 2.16
N ALA A 301 3.94 -4.95 1.82
CA ALA A 301 2.53 -5.06 2.17
C ALA A 301 2.32 -6.16 3.23
N SER A 302 1.96 -5.75 4.44
CA SER A 302 1.96 -6.63 5.63
C SER A 302 0.90 -7.72 5.59
N SER A 303 -0.30 -7.46 5.05
CA SER A 303 -1.39 -8.45 5.03
C SER A 303 -1.16 -9.60 4.06
N VAL A 304 -0.38 -9.35 3.00
CA VAL A 304 -0.02 -10.34 1.99
C VAL A 304 1.41 -10.85 2.14
N LEU A 305 2.18 -10.29 3.10
CA LEU A 305 3.58 -10.66 3.39
C LEU A 305 4.50 -10.55 2.16
N GLN A 306 4.30 -9.53 1.32
CA GLN A 306 5.03 -9.39 0.06
C GLN A 306 5.82 -8.07 -0.01
N PHE A 307 6.99 -8.15 -0.61
CA PHE A 307 7.74 -7.01 -1.12
C PHE A 307 7.32 -6.73 -2.56
N ILE A 308 7.15 -5.47 -2.89
CA ILE A 308 6.71 -5.01 -4.21
C ILE A 308 7.78 -4.09 -4.80
N ASP A 309 8.25 -4.41 -5.98
CA ASP A 309 9.06 -3.50 -6.80
C ASP A 309 8.15 -2.44 -7.41
N THR A 310 8.32 -1.19 -7.04
CA THR A 310 7.45 -0.08 -7.49
C THR A 310 7.65 0.31 -8.97
N LYS A 311 8.66 -0.23 -9.65
CA LYS A 311 8.86 -0.04 -11.09
C LYS A 311 8.12 -1.08 -11.91
N THR A 312 8.25 -2.35 -11.54
CA THR A 312 7.64 -3.47 -12.27
C THR A 312 6.29 -3.87 -11.73
N TYR A 313 5.99 -3.53 -10.46
CA TYR A 313 4.84 -3.96 -9.67
C TYR A 313 4.79 -5.48 -9.43
N MET A 314 5.93 -6.14 -9.62
CA MET A 314 6.06 -7.56 -9.27
C MET A 314 6.12 -7.72 -7.76
N CYS A 315 5.46 -8.77 -7.28
CA CYS A 315 5.38 -9.11 -5.87
C CYS A 315 6.33 -10.28 -5.58
N TYR A 316 7.06 -10.17 -4.48
CA TYR A 316 8.06 -11.14 -4.03
C TYR A 316 7.79 -11.51 -2.59
N ASP A 317 7.83 -12.79 -2.26
CA ASP A 317 7.85 -13.21 -0.87
C ASP A 317 9.19 -12.87 -0.20
N THR A 318 9.26 -13.09 1.12
CA THR A 318 10.46 -12.78 1.91
C THR A 318 11.71 -13.53 1.42
N GLN A 319 11.56 -14.78 0.99
CA GLN A 319 12.69 -15.60 0.53
C GLN A 319 13.14 -15.15 -0.85
N GLN A 320 12.23 -14.86 -1.76
CA GLN A 320 12.52 -14.31 -3.09
C GLN A 320 13.25 -12.96 -2.98
N TYR A 321 12.77 -12.06 -2.11
CA TYR A 321 13.42 -10.78 -1.85
C TYR A 321 14.84 -10.96 -1.28
N ASN A 322 15.02 -11.84 -0.30
CA ASN A 322 16.33 -12.15 0.24
C ASN A 322 17.29 -12.73 -0.81
N ASN A 323 16.80 -13.63 -1.67
CA ASN A 323 17.61 -14.22 -2.73
C ASN A 323 18.00 -13.18 -3.80
N TRP A 324 17.09 -12.26 -4.12
CA TRP A 324 17.34 -11.19 -5.11
C TRP A 324 18.47 -10.27 -4.67
N PHE A 325 18.48 -9.87 -3.39
CA PHE A 325 19.46 -8.92 -2.86
C PHE A 325 20.64 -9.57 -2.09
N ARG A 326 20.80 -10.87 -2.19
CA ARG A 326 21.80 -11.63 -1.42
C ARG A 326 23.24 -11.19 -1.68
N SER A 327 23.54 -10.77 -2.90
CA SER A 327 24.88 -10.31 -3.30
C SER A 327 25.14 -8.84 -2.97
N GLU A 328 24.08 -8.02 -2.84
CA GLU A 328 24.17 -6.59 -2.68
C GLU A 328 24.11 -6.16 -1.20
N ILE A 329 23.32 -6.88 -0.40
CA ILE A 329 23.06 -6.55 0.99
C ILE A 329 23.61 -7.65 1.90
N LYS A 330 24.62 -7.31 2.72
CA LYS A 330 25.17 -8.26 3.72
C LYS A 330 24.10 -8.64 4.76
N GLY A 331 23.99 -9.93 5.09
CA GLY A 331 23.07 -10.46 6.10
C GLY A 331 21.71 -10.81 5.52
N ASN A 332 20.62 -10.46 6.21
CA ASN A 332 19.25 -10.73 5.78
C ASN A 332 18.59 -9.45 5.24
N PRO A 333 18.46 -9.28 3.92
CA PRO A 333 17.90 -8.09 3.29
C PRO A 333 16.49 -7.74 3.77
N ALA A 334 15.60 -8.75 3.86
CA ALA A 334 14.22 -8.54 4.30
C ALA A 334 14.15 -8.09 5.77
N PHE A 335 14.97 -8.69 6.65
CA PHE A 335 15.03 -8.26 8.04
C PHE A 335 15.52 -6.81 8.16
N LYS A 336 16.57 -6.42 7.41
CA LYS A 336 17.06 -5.04 7.38
C LYS A 336 15.98 -4.08 6.90
N ALA A 337 15.29 -4.40 5.80
CA ALA A 337 14.20 -3.60 5.27
C ALA A 337 13.06 -3.44 6.28
N LEU A 338 12.60 -4.53 6.88
CA LEU A 338 11.47 -4.52 7.82
C LEU A 338 11.82 -3.88 9.17
N SER A 339 13.07 -3.98 9.61
CA SER A 339 13.54 -3.32 10.83
C SER A 339 13.77 -1.82 10.65
N ASN A 340 13.90 -1.35 9.41
CA ASN A 340 14.08 0.05 9.10
C ASN A 340 12.74 0.81 9.28
N PRO A 341 12.67 1.84 10.14
CA PRO A 341 11.43 2.58 10.39
C PRO A 341 10.94 3.38 9.17
N VAL A 342 11.83 3.66 8.20
CA VAL A 342 11.53 4.48 7.02
C VAL A 342 11.21 3.64 5.79
N PHE A 343 11.55 2.35 5.79
CA PHE A 343 11.19 1.49 4.68
C PHE A 343 9.68 1.52 4.46
N PRO A 344 9.19 1.83 3.23
CA PRO A 344 7.77 2.04 3.01
C PRO A 344 6.96 0.77 3.29
N LYS A 345 6.12 0.83 4.30
CA LYS A 345 5.23 -0.27 4.71
C LYS A 345 3.79 0.13 4.51
N PHE A 346 3.04 -0.78 3.95
CA PHE A 346 1.61 -0.67 3.70
C PHE A 346 0.89 -1.80 4.43
N HIS A 347 -0.36 -1.54 4.79
CA HIS A 347 -1.19 -2.59 5.40
C HIS A 347 -1.51 -3.69 4.38
N SER A 348 -1.94 -3.29 3.19
CA SER A 348 -2.35 -4.21 2.12
C SER A 348 -2.17 -3.58 0.73
N LEU A 349 -2.49 -4.37 -0.29
CA LEU A 349 -2.58 -3.95 -1.67
C LEU A 349 -4.02 -3.59 -2.02
N ILE A 350 -4.18 -2.67 -2.98
CA ILE A 350 -5.45 -2.31 -3.59
C ILE A 350 -5.22 -2.02 -5.08
N TYR A 351 -6.25 -2.15 -5.90
CA TYR A 351 -6.19 -1.74 -7.30
C TYR A 351 -7.32 -0.74 -7.56
N LEU A 352 -6.96 0.54 -7.71
CA LEU A 352 -7.88 1.64 -7.99
C LEU A 352 -7.31 2.52 -9.09
N PRO A 353 -7.85 2.43 -10.32
CA PRO A 353 -7.40 3.25 -11.43
C PRO A 353 -7.48 4.75 -11.16
N ASN A 354 -6.52 5.51 -11.71
CA ASN A 354 -6.40 6.96 -11.58
C ASN A 354 -6.30 7.48 -10.13
N LYS A 355 -5.96 6.63 -9.17
CA LYS A 355 -5.69 7.04 -7.79
C LYS A 355 -4.18 7.00 -7.50
N PRO A 356 -3.70 7.79 -6.54
CA PRO A 356 -2.29 7.79 -6.14
C PRO A 356 -1.79 6.42 -5.72
N GLN A 357 -0.47 6.20 -5.78
CA GLN A 357 0.17 4.95 -5.38
C GLN A 357 -0.01 4.64 -3.88
N SER A 358 -0.07 5.67 -3.03
CA SER A 358 -0.36 5.53 -1.60
C SER A 358 -1.76 6.06 -1.30
N ILE A 359 -2.61 5.23 -0.73
CA ILE A 359 -4.00 5.55 -0.40
C ILE A 359 -4.26 5.24 1.07
N ILE A 360 -4.98 6.15 1.74
CA ILE A 360 -5.54 5.88 3.06
C ILE A 360 -7.01 5.52 2.88
N HIS A 361 -7.38 4.30 3.26
CA HIS A 361 -8.75 3.81 3.20
C HIS A 361 -9.11 3.16 4.54
N ASN A 362 -10.19 3.62 5.16
CA ASN A 362 -10.61 3.18 6.49
C ASN A 362 -9.49 3.24 7.56
N GLY A 363 -8.65 4.29 7.51
CA GLY A 363 -7.52 4.47 8.42
C GLY A 363 -6.31 3.58 8.13
N LEU A 364 -6.35 2.74 7.10
CA LEU A 364 -5.25 1.87 6.70
C LEU A 364 -4.51 2.44 5.50
N LYS A 365 -3.18 2.41 5.54
CA LYS A 365 -2.32 2.80 4.42
C LYS A 365 -2.21 1.64 3.44
N LEU A 366 -2.69 1.81 2.20
CA LEU A 366 -2.74 0.81 1.15
C LEU A 366 -1.83 1.21 -0.02
N PHE A 367 -1.15 0.23 -0.62
CA PHE A 367 -0.38 0.42 -1.84
C PHE A 367 -1.26 0.12 -3.06
N ASN A 368 -1.39 1.10 -3.94
CA ASN A 368 -2.20 0.97 -5.14
C ASN A 368 -1.39 0.32 -6.26
N MET A 369 -1.85 -0.83 -6.73
CA MET A 369 -1.25 -1.60 -7.82
C MET A 369 -1.56 -1.03 -9.21
N TRP A 370 -2.39 0.02 -9.30
CA TRP A 370 -2.63 0.73 -10.55
C TRP A 370 -1.37 1.49 -11.00
N ARG A 371 -1.02 1.33 -12.27
CA ARG A 371 -0.06 2.19 -12.97
C ARG A 371 -0.61 2.54 -14.35
N GLY A 372 -0.53 3.80 -14.71
CA GLY A 372 -0.86 4.26 -16.06
C GLY A 372 0.11 3.70 -17.11
N ASN A 373 -0.17 4.00 -18.36
CA ASN A 373 0.73 3.74 -19.46
C ASN A 373 1.47 5.03 -19.85
N ASP A 374 2.58 5.29 -19.17
CA ASP A 374 3.39 6.51 -19.36
C ASP A 374 4.08 6.57 -20.74
N LYS A 375 4.00 5.49 -21.53
CA LYS A 375 4.58 5.43 -22.88
C LYS A 375 3.68 6.06 -23.94
N ILE A 376 2.39 6.29 -23.64
CA ILE A 376 1.45 6.89 -24.56
C ILE A 376 1.37 8.39 -24.33
N ILE A 377 1.64 9.15 -25.37
CA ILE A 377 1.47 10.61 -25.44
C ILE A 377 0.32 10.95 -26.37
N GLU A 378 -0.27 12.13 -26.22
CA GLU A 378 -1.36 12.58 -27.12
C GLU A 378 -0.80 12.97 -28.48
N ASP A 379 -1.35 12.36 -29.56
CA ASP A 379 -1.15 12.84 -30.92
C ASP A 379 -2.45 13.44 -31.45
N ARG A 380 -2.44 14.76 -31.61
CA ARG A 380 -3.60 15.57 -32.05
C ARG A 380 -3.65 15.81 -33.56
N LYS A 381 -2.63 15.38 -34.30
CA LYS A 381 -2.42 15.75 -35.70
C LYS A 381 -2.73 14.63 -36.67
N THR A 382 -2.43 13.40 -36.29
CA THR A 382 -2.58 12.24 -37.14
C THR A 382 -4.04 11.83 -37.26
N SER A 383 -4.51 11.63 -38.49
CA SER A 383 -5.85 11.14 -38.75
C SER A 383 -6.01 9.69 -38.30
N CYS A 384 -7.10 9.39 -37.60
CA CYS A 384 -7.46 8.03 -37.18
C CYS A 384 -8.31 7.27 -38.21
N GLN A 385 -8.33 7.73 -39.49
CA GLN A 385 -9.22 7.18 -40.49
C GLN A 385 -9.07 5.67 -40.67
N PRO A 386 -7.87 5.07 -40.72
CA PRO A 386 -7.75 3.60 -40.86
C PRO A 386 -8.39 2.82 -39.69
N PHE A 387 -8.32 3.33 -38.47
CA PHE A 387 -9.01 2.75 -37.32
C PHE A 387 -10.53 2.88 -37.43
N LEU A 388 -11.03 4.05 -37.83
CA LEU A 388 -12.46 4.31 -38.00
C LEU A 388 -13.03 3.50 -39.16
N ASP A 389 -12.32 3.41 -40.30
CA ASP A 389 -12.72 2.60 -41.45
C ASP A 389 -12.83 1.12 -41.10
N HIS A 390 -11.87 0.59 -40.35
CA HIS A 390 -11.94 -0.79 -39.89
C HIS A 390 -13.10 -0.98 -38.89
N THR A 391 -13.33 -0.02 -37.98
CA THR A 391 -14.45 -0.11 -37.04
C THR A 391 -15.80 -0.10 -37.78
N SER A 392 -15.97 0.79 -38.75
CA SER A 392 -17.19 0.87 -39.57
C SER A 392 -17.34 -0.35 -40.50
N TYR A 393 -16.24 -0.90 -40.99
CA TYR A 393 -16.26 -2.16 -41.73
C TYR A 393 -16.76 -3.34 -40.90
N MET A 394 -16.29 -3.40 -39.64
CA MET A 394 -16.71 -4.43 -38.68
C MET A 394 -18.14 -4.21 -38.18
N ILE A 395 -18.56 -2.96 -38.02
CA ILE A 395 -19.87 -2.57 -37.47
C ILE A 395 -20.48 -1.50 -38.39
N PRO A 396 -21.17 -1.91 -39.45
CA PRO A 396 -21.70 -0.99 -40.46
C PRO A 396 -22.88 -0.13 -39.96
N ASP A 397 -23.63 -0.60 -38.96
CA ASP A 397 -24.68 0.20 -38.33
C ASP A 397 -24.07 1.34 -37.53
N GLU A 398 -24.36 2.57 -37.90
CA GLU A 398 -23.80 3.79 -37.30
C GLU A 398 -24.09 3.88 -35.79
N ARG A 399 -25.30 3.52 -35.37
CA ARG A 399 -25.70 3.56 -33.96
C ARG A 399 -24.90 2.51 -33.16
N GLU A 400 -24.79 1.29 -33.65
CA GLU A 400 -24.03 0.22 -32.97
C GLU A 400 -22.53 0.52 -32.97
N CYS A 401 -21.99 1.09 -34.06
CA CYS A 401 -20.62 1.56 -34.17
C CYS A 401 -20.31 2.64 -33.11
N ASN A 402 -21.20 3.63 -32.97
CA ASN A 402 -21.06 4.66 -31.95
C ASN A 402 -21.14 4.09 -30.53
N ILE A 403 -22.05 3.17 -30.22
CA ILE A 403 -22.12 2.49 -28.93
C ILE A 403 -20.80 1.75 -28.62
N PHE A 404 -20.21 1.09 -29.61
CA PHE A 404 -18.94 0.37 -29.46
C PHE A 404 -17.78 1.33 -29.21
N LEU A 405 -17.67 2.41 -29.97
CA LEU A 405 -16.64 3.44 -29.78
C LEU A 405 -16.79 4.17 -28.45
N ASP A 406 -18.03 4.44 -28.00
CA ASP A 406 -18.30 5.03 -26.68
C ASP A 406 -17.86 4.11 -25.55
N TRP A 407 -18.10 2.80 -25.71
CA TRP A 407 -17.64 1.80 -24.74
C TRP A 407 -16.11 1.75 -24.65
N LEU A 408 -15.40 1.75 -25.79
CA LEU A 408 -13.93 1.82 -25.83
C LEU A 408 -13.43 3.12 -25.18
N ALA A 409 -14.01 4.27 -25.55
CA ALA A 409 -13.63 5.58 -25.04
C ALA A 409 -13.87 5.71 -23.52
N TRP A 410 -14.96 5.14 -23.00
CA TRP A 410 -15.22 5.12 -21.56
C TRP A 410 -14.08 4.46 -20.80
N ASN A 411 -13.63 3.30 -21.26
CA ASN A 411 -12.54 2.55 -20.63
C ASN A 411 -11.20 3.31 -20.67
N VAL A 412 -10.98 4.13 -21.71
CA VAL A 412 -9.78 4.96 -21.86
C VAL A 412 -9.87 6.23 -20.99
N GLN A 413 -11.02 6.92 -21.00
CA GLN A 413 -11.19 8.17 -20.25
C GLN A 413 -11.36 7.97 -18.76
N ARG A 414 -12.03 6.88 -18.38
CA ARG A 414 -12.46 6.59 -17.01
C ARG A 414 -12.14 5.14 -16.60
N PRO A 415 -10.85 4.74 -16.67
CA PRO A 415 -10.47 3.39 -16.27
C PRO A 415 -10.88 3.17 -14.81
N GLY A 416 -11.51 2.02 -14.56
CA GLY A 416 -12.01 1.66 -13.23
C GLY A 416 -13.41 2.13 -12.91
N GLU A 417 -14.04 2.94 -13.75
CA GLU A 417 -15.46 3.24 -13.62
C GLU A 417 -16.30 2.14 -14.30
N LYS A 418 -17.15 1.50 -13.49
CA LYS A 418 -17.89 0.30 -13.87
C LYS A 418 -19.03 0.60 -14.86
N ILE A 419 -19.04 -0.13 -15.97
CA ILE A 419 -20.19 -0.27 -16.87
C ILE A 419 -20.98 -1.51 -16.41
N LEU A 420 -22.28 -1.39 -16.17
CA LEU A 420 -23.11 -2.48 -15.65
C LEU A 420 -23.55 -3.51 -16.72
N TRP A 421 -22.89 -3.48 -17.86
CA TRP A 421 -23.11 -4.43 -18.94
C TRP A 421 -21.80 -4.70 -19.69
N ALA A 422 -21.69 -5.91 -20.25
CA ALA A 422 -20.57 -6.34 -21.07
C ALA A 422 -20.85 -6.05 -22.55
N MET A 423 -19.80 -5.63 -23.26
CA MET A 423 -19.83 -5.55 -24.71
C MET A 423 -19.49 -6.93 -25.30
N LEU A 424 -20.31 -7.41 -26.21
CA LEU A 424 -20.07 -8.64 -26.96
C LEU A 424 -20.07 -8.35 -28.46
N LEU A 425 -18.97 -8.64 -29.11
CA LEU A 425 -18.80 -8.56 -30.57
C LEU A 425 -18.70 -9.98 -31.14
N GLN A 426 -19.72 -10.37 -31.87
CA GLN A 426 -19.77 -11.62 -32.59
C GLN A 426 -19.40 -11.41 -34.07
N SER A 427 -18.63 -12.32 -34.67
CA SER A 427 -18.37 -12.33 -36.10
C SER A 427 -17.81 -13.67 -36.53
N LYS A 428 -17.64 -13.88 -37.84
CA LYS A 428 -16.86 -14.98 -38.38
C LYS A 428 -15.41 -14.96 -37.91
N GLU A 429 -14.73 -16.06 -38.02
CA GLU A 429 -13.30 -16.16 -37.73
C GLU A 429 -12.46 -15.35 -38.73
N GLY A 430 -11.32 -14.82 -38.27
CA GLY A 430 -10.35 -14.15 -39.17
C GLY A 430 -10.71 -12.71 -39.58
N VAL A 431 -11.84 -12.12 -39.14
CA VAL A 431 -12.25 -10.77 -39.54
C VAL A 431 -11.64 -9.62 -38.73
N GLY A 432 -10.84 -9.92 -37.67
CA GLY A 432 -10.08 -8.91 -36.93
C GLY A 432 -10.70 -8.45 -35.63
N LYS A 433 -11.58 -9.20 -34.94
CA LYS A 433 -12.18 -8.84 -33.66
C LYS A 433 -11.15 -8.51 -32.58
N SER A 434 -10.14 -9.36 -32.40
CA SER A 434 -9.13 -9.24 -31.35
C SER A 434 -8.32 -7.94 -31.44
N TYR A 435 -8.29 -7.32 -32.63
CA TYR A 435 -7.67 -6.02 -32.88
C TYR A 435 -8.11 -4.95 -31.86
N PHE A 436 -9.40 -4.86 -31.53
CA PHE A 436 -9.91 -3.86 -30.59
C PHE A 436 -9.46 -4.14 -29.16
N GLY A 437 -9.36 -5.41 -28.79
CA GLY A 437 -8.83 -5.82 -27.49
C GLY A 437 -7.33 -5.49 -27.34
N ASP A 438 -6.58 -5.68 -28.41
CA ASP A 438 -5.15 -5.36 -28.45
C ASP A 438 -4.91 -3.85 -28.39
N ILE A 439 -5.72 -3.04 -29.08
CA ILE A 439 -5.69 -1.56 -28.95
C ILE A 439 -5.90 -1.13 -27.51
N LEU A 440 -6.92 -1.66 -26.81
CA LEU A 440 -7.14 -1.36 -25.41
C LEU A 440 -5.93 -1.75 -24.55
N SER A 441 -5.35 -2.91 -24.83
CA SER A 441 -4.15 -3.36 -24.13
C SER A 441 -2.93 -2.46 -24.40
N MET A 442 -2.76 -1.97 -25.62
CA MET A 442 -1.71 -1.02 -25.98
C MET A 442 -1.93 0.34 -25.31
N ILE A 443 -3.16 0.82 -25.24
CA ILE A 443 -3.51 2.14 -24.65
C ILE A 443 -3.44 2.10 -23.12
N LEU A 444 -4.10 1.16 -22.49
CA LEU A 444 -4.19 1.07 -21.04
C LEU A 444 -2.91 0.49 -20.40
N GLY A 445 -2.09 -0.19 -21.20
CA GLY A 445 -0.98 -1.01 -20.74
C GLY A 445 -1.41 -2.46 -20.48
N PRO A 446 -0.60 -3.46 -20.94
CA PRO A 446 -0.97 -4.88 -20.86
C PRO A 446 -1.18 -5.37 -19.41
N HIS A 447 -0.58 -4.70 -18.44
CA HIS A 447 -0.73 -5.01 -17.02
C HIS A 447 -2.08 -4.57 -16.42
N ASN A 448 -2.87 -3.78 -17.14
CA ASN A 448 -4.21 -3.33 -16.75
C ASN A 448 -5.32 -4.06 -17.50
N VAL A 449 -4.96 -4.97 -18.40
CA VAL A 449 -5.90 -5.73 -19.24
C VAL A 449 -5.67 -7.22 -19.01
N SER A 450 -6.71 -7.92 -18.64
CA SER A 450 -6.68 -9.38 -18.48
C SER A 450 -7.32 -10.06 -19.69
N LYS A 451 -6.70 -11.13 -20.16
CA LYS A 451 -7.20 -11.96 -21.28
C LYS A 451 -7.25 -13.43 -20.82
N PRO A 452 -8.22 -13.79 -19.97
CA PRO A 452 -8.34 -15.17 -19.52
C PRO A 452 -8.74 -16.08 -20.66
N SER A 453 -8.20 -17.29 -20.68
CA SER A 453 -8.65 -18.36 -21.55
C SER A 453 -10.06 -18.82 -21.22
N ASN A 454 -10.72 -19.51 -22.14
CA ASN A 454 -12.04 -20.05 -21.90
C ASN A 454 -12.06 -21.03 -20.70
N ASP A 455 -11.00 -21.83 -20.53
CA ASP A 455 -10.88 -22.76 -19.41
C ASP A 455 -10.73 -22.05 -18.06
N GLU A 456 -9.92 -21.00 -17.99
CA GLU A 456 -9.76 -20.21 -16.75
C GLU A 456 -11.07 -19.58 -16.28
N ILE A 457 -11.94 -19.16 -17.21
CA ILE A 457 -13.27 -18.63 -16.85
C ILE A 457 -14.17 -19.72 -16.29
N HIS A 458 -13.98 -20.97 -16.70
CA HIS A 458 -14.72 -22.12 -16.23
C HIS A 458 -14.24 -22.64 -14.89
N GLU A 459 -13.02 -22.34 -14.49
CA GLU A 459 -12.46 -22.76 -13.20
C GLU A 459 -13.03 -21.97 -12.02
N ILE A 460 -12.77 -22.48 -10.81
CA ILE A 460 -13.15 -21.81 -9.57
C ILE A 460 -12.22 -20.65 -9.19
N TYR A 461 -11.02 -20.63 -9.75
CA TYR A 461 -10.03 -19.58 -9.55
C TYR A 461 -10.42 -18.32 -10.32
N THR A 462 -10.15 -17.17 -9.73
CA THR A 462 -10.52 -15.86 -10.28
C THR A 462 -9.35 -14.88 -10.26
N ASP A 463 -8.12 -15.40 -10.20
CA ASP A 463 -6.89 -14.63 -10.22
C ASP A 463 -6.72 -13.82 -11.51
N TRP A 464 -7.26 -14.27 -12.62
CA TRP A 464 -7.36 -13.51 -13.86
C TRP A 464 -8.13 -12.18 -13.72
N ALA A 465 -8.97 -12.03 -12.73
CA ALA A 465 -9.72 -10.78 -12.44
C ALA A 465 -8.96 -9.81 -11.52
N LYS A 466 -7.73 -10.17 -11.11
CA LYS A 466 -6.91 -9.38 -10.22
C LYS A 466 -6.22 -8.23 -10.96
N ASN A 467 -6.24 -7.04 -10.37
CA ASN A 467 -5.47 -5.89 -10.83
C ASN A 467 -5.66 -5.54 -12.32
N CYS A 468 -6.89 -5.57 -12.82
CA CYS A 468 -7.21 -5.18 -14.19
C CYS A 468 -8.36 -4.18 -14.24
N SER A 469 -8.40 -3.35 -15.28
CA SER A 469 -9.48 -2.40 -15.57
C SER A 469 -10.36 -2.85 -16.74
N VAL A 470 -9.86 -3.80 -17.55
CA VAL A 470 -10.62 -4.44 -18.64
C VAL A 470 -10.30 -5.93 -18.65
N VAL A 471 -11.33 -6.74 -18.79
CA VAL A 471 -11.24 -8.18 -19.05
C VAL A 471 -11.74 -8.45 -20.45
N ILE A 472 -10.90 -9.09 -21.27
CA ILE A 472 -11.22 -9.48 -22.65
C ILE A 472 -11.34 -10.99 -22.68
N ILE A 473 -12.53 -11.46 -23.02
CA ILE A 473 -12.82 -12.89 -23.15
C ILE A 473 -12.87 -13.21 -24.64
N GLU A 474 -11.90 -14.00 -25.11
CA GLU A 474 -11.88 -14.48 -26.47
C GLU A 474 -12.54 -15.87 -26.58
N GLU A 475 -13.30 -16.07 -27.65
CA GLU A 475 -13.93 -17.35 -27.99
C GLU A 475 -14.87 -17.92 -26.90
N LEU A 476 -15.69 -17.06 -26.29
CA LEU A 476 -16.66 -17.51 -25.29
C LEU A 476 -17.60 -18.57 -25.88
N MET A 477 -17.59 -19.76 -25.29
CA MET A 477 -18.48 -20.88 -25.61
C MET A 477 -19.35 -21.23 -24.41
N ALA A 478 -20.64 -20.86 -24.47
CA ALA A 478 -21.56 -21.15 -23.38
C ALA A 478 -22.53 -22.31 -23.70
N ARG A 479 -22.29 -23.11 -24.77
CA ARG A 479 -23.19 -24.19 -25.22
C ARG A 479 -23.84 -24.98 -24.09
N GLY A 480 -25.12 -24.70 -23.82
CA GLY A 480 -25.89 -25.38 -22.79
C GLY A 480 -25.47 -25.16 -21.33
N ARG A 481 -24.46 -24.31 -21.08
CA ARG A 481 -23.89 -24.09 -19.74
C ARG A 481 -24.46 -22.84 -19.06
N LEU A 482 -25.64 -22.98 -18.50
CA LEU A 482 -26.28 -21.94 -17.67
C LEU A 482 -25.42 -21.54 -16.47
N ASP A 483 -24.54 -22.42 -16.00
CA ASP A 483 -23.62 -22.17 -14.90
C ASP A 483 -22.60 -21.07 -15.22
N LEU A 484 -22.05 -21.05 -16.42
CA LEU A 484 -21.13 -19.99 -16.87
C LEU A 484 -21.82 -18.63 -16.88
N MET A 485 -23.02 -18.57 -17.44
CA MET A 485 -23.80 -17.32 -17.48
C MET A 485 -24.12 -16.80 -16.08
N ASN A 486 -24.43 -17.70 -15.16
CA ASN A 486 -24.70 -17.33 -13.77
C ASN A 486 -23.44 -16.84 -13.05
N ARG A 487 -22.25 -17.28 -13.43
CA ARG A 487 -20.95 -16.76 -12.93
C ARG A 487 -20.63 -15.39 -13.49
N LEU A 488 -20.84 -15.15 -14.78
CA LEU A 488 -20.54 -13.86 -15.42
C LEU A 488 -21.45 -12.72 -14.91
N LYS A 489 -22.71 -13.02 -14.55
CA LYS A 489 -23.64 -11.99 -14.05
C LYS A 489 -23.12 -11.16 -12.88
N PRO A 490 -22.66 -11.76 -11.77
CA PRO A 490 -22.08 -10.98 -10.67
C PRO A 490 -20.78 -10.29 -11.08
N ILE A 491 -19.95 -10.88 -11.91
CA ILE A 491 -18.70 -10.31 -12.41
C ILE A 491 -18.97 -9.00 -13.17
N ILE A 492 -20.03 -8.96 -13.98
CA ILE A 492 -20.42 -7.76 -14.74
C ILE A 492 -21.00 -6.68 -13.83
N THR A 493 -21.81 -7.01 -12.82
CA THR A 493 -22.65 -6.02 -12.14
C THR A 493 -22.31 -5.72 -10.69
N GLN A 494 -21.60 -6.60 -9.98
CA GLN A 494 -21.27 -6.38 -8.56
C GLN A 494 -20.12 -5.37 -8.40
N SER A 495 -20.16 -4.60 -7.32
CA SER A 495 -19.12 -3.64 -6.95
C SER A 495 -17.87 -4.27 -6.33
N THR A 496 -17.97 -5.54 -5.91
CA THR A 496 -16.86 -6.30 -5.34
C THR A 496 -16.77 -7.67 -6.02
N ILE A 497 -15.56 -8.18 -6.12
CA ILE A 497 -15.28 -9.52 -6.64
C ILE A 497 -14.39 -10.27 -5.67
N ARG A 498 -14.70 -11.55 -5.48
CA ARG A 498 -13.87 -12.45 -4.68
C ARG A 498 -12.76 -13.03 -5.52
N ILE A 499 -11.51 -12.72 -5.13
CA ILE A 499 -10.31 -13.27 -5.76
C ILE A 499 -9.94 -14.58 -5.05
N ARG A 500 -9.75 -15.60 -5.85
CA ARG A 500 -9.31 -16.95 -5.45
C ARG A 500 -8.07 -17.29 -6.23
N GLU A 501 -6.94 -17.23 -5.57
CA GLU A 501 -5.64 -17.65 -6.12
C GLU A 501 -5.26 -19.01 -5.52
N MET A 502 -4.52 -19.81 -6.27
CA MET A 502 -4.03 -21.12 -5.79
C MET A 502 -3.15 -20.94 -4.54
N HIS A 503 -3.34 -21.79 -3.56
CA HIS A 503 -2.58 -21.80 -2.28
C HIS A 503 -2.67 -20.53 -1.43
N THR A 504 -3.60 -19.61 -1.72
CA THR A 504 -3.79 -18.39 -0.92
C THR A 504 -5.19 -18.33 -0.29
N LYS A 505 -5.33 -17.50 0.75
CA LYS A 505 -6.66 -17.16 1.27
C LYS A 505 -7.37 -16.25 0.28
N HIS A 506 -8.62 -16.59 -0.04
CA HIS A 506 -9.44 -15.71 -0.88
C HIS A 506 -9.78 -14.42 -0.14
N TYR A 507 -9.86 -13.34 -0.91
CA TYR A 507 -10.19 -12.01 -0.42
C TYR A 507 -11.12 -11.30 -1.41
N ASP A 508 -11.83 -10.29 -0.94
CA ASP A 508 -12.70 -9.46 -1.76
C ASP A 508 -11.94 -8.19 -2.17
N GLN A 509 -12.00 -7.83 -3.46
CA GLN A 509 -11.46 -6.56 -3.98
C GLN A 509 -12.55 -5.74 -4.68
N PRO A 510 -12.39 -4.42 -4.85
CA PRO A 510 -13.26 -3.62 -5.70
C PRO A 510 -13.29 -4.18 -7.13
N ASN A 511 -14.48 -4.37 -7.67
CA ASN A 511 -14.68 -4.80 -9.05
C ASN A 511 -14.73 -3.56 -9.97
N VAL A 512 -13.58 -3.18 -10.47
CA VAL A 512 -13.37 -1.95 -11.24
C VAL A 512 -13.17 -2.21 -12.74
N PHE A 513 -13.22 -3.46 -13.18
CA PHE A 513 -13.02 -3.78 -14.60
C PHE A 513 -14.34 -3.87 -15.38
N ASN A 514 -14.26 -3.60 -16.68
CA ASN A 514 -15.32 -3.80 -17.64
C ASN A 514 -15.00 -5.02 -18.53
N VAL A 515 -16.04 -5.62 -19.12
CA VAL A 515 -15.90 -6.90 -19.83
C VAL A 515 -16.19 -6.70 -21.31
N LEU A 516 -15.22 -7.10 -22.15
CA LEU A 516 -15.33 -7.20 -23.61
C LEU A 516 -15.28 -8.67 -24.01
N ILE A 517 -16.24 -9.11 -24.78
CA ILE A 517 -16.35 -10.51 -25.19
C ILE A 517 -16.28 -10.59 -26.70
N PHE A 518 -15.42 -11.46 -27.20
CA PHE A 518 -15.37 -11.84 -28.61
C PHE A 518 -15.82 -13.28 -28.76
N THR A 519 -16.57 -13.57 -29.82
CA THR A 519 -17.02 -14.92 -30.09
C THR A 519 -17.24 -15.14 -31.60
N ASN A 520 -17.05 -16.39 -32.03
CA ASN A 520 -17.41 -16.86 -33.37
C ASN A 520 -18.74 -17.62 -33.36
N TYR A 521 -19.28 -17.91 -32.17
CA TYR A 521 -20.42 -18.79 -32.00
C TYR A 521 -21.73 -17.99 -31.96
N GLU A 522 -22.71 -18.39 -32.73
CA GLU A 522 -24.05 -17.81 -32.75
C GLU A 522 -24.82 -18.08 -31.44
N ASP A 523 -24.47 -19.17 -30.76
CA ASP A 523 -25.05 -19.62 -29.50
C ASP A 523 -24.15 -19.33 -28.27
N ALA A 524 -23.28 -18.31 -28.35
CA ALA A 524 -22.32 -17.98 -27.31
C ALA A 524 -22.97 -17.60 -25.98
N LEU A 525 -24.18 -17.04 -25.99
CA LEU A 525 -24.92 -16.63 -24.79
C LEU A 525 -26.27 -17.33 -24.71
N ILE A 526 -26.59 -17.88 -23.53
CA ILE A 526 -27.94 -18.28 -23.17
C ILE A 526 -28.47 -17.21 -22.23
N THR A 527 -29.11 -16.19 -22.75
CA THR A 527 -29.71 -15.13 -21.95
C THR A 527 -31.23 -15.18 -22.03
N LYS A 528 -31.91 -14.65 -21.00
CA LYS A 528 -33.33 -14.35 -21.12
C LYS A 528 -33.47 -13.14 -22.05
N GLU A 529 -34.55 -13.05 -22.81
CA GLU A 529 -34.88 -11.93 -23.70
C GLU A 529 -34.67 -10.55 -23.02
N ASP A 530 -34.89 -10.47 -21.73
CA ASP A 530 -34.85 -9.30 -20.90
C ASP A 530 -33.53 -9.09 -20.13
N ASP A 531 -32.47 -9.85 -20.44
CA ASP A 531 -31.19 -9.69 -19.73
C ASP A 531 -30.49 -8.38 -20.13
N ARG A 532 -30.42 -7.45 -19.19
CA ARG A 532 -29.91 -6.09 -19.34
C ARG A 532 -28.38 -5.99 -19.30
N ARG A 533 -27.65 -7.12 -19.24
CA ARG A 533 -26.23 -7.15 -18.96
C ARG A 533 -25.32 -7.30 -20.18
N TYR A 534 -25.89 -7.53 -21.36
CA TYR A 534 -25.12 -7.75 -22.57
C TYR A 534 -25.60 -6.83 -23.70
N CYS A 535 -24.67 -6.07 -24.27
CA CYS A 535 -24.85 -5.40 -25.55
C CYS A 535 -24.21 -6.29 -26.61
N VAL A 536 -25.00 -6.86 -27.51
CA VAL A 536 -24.55 -7.81 -28.52
C VAL A 536 -24.50 -7.11 -29.88
N ILE A 537 -23.31 -7.04 -30.47
CA ILE A 537 -23.10 -6.53 -31.83
C ILE A 537 -22.65 -7.69 -32.71
N TYR A 538 -23.29 -7.87 -33.85
CA TYR A 538 -22.92 -8.85 -34.82
C TYR A 538 -22.29 -8.23 -36.07
N SER A 539 -21.07 -8.63 -36.36
CA SER A 539 -20.38 -8.22 -37.56
C SER A 539 -20.63 -9.24 -38.71
N GLN A 540 -21.20 -8.76 -39.80
CA GLN A 540 -21.34 -9.51 -41.03
C GLN A 540 -20.10 -9.41 -41.94
N ALA A 541 -19.04 -8.77 -41.48
CA ALA A 541 -17.81 -8.59 -42.22
C ALA A 541 -17.21 -9.93 -42.62
N GLU A 542 -16.69 -10.00 -43.84
CA GLU A 542 -15.91 -11.11 -44.34
C GLU A 542 -14.42 -10.87 -44.06
N ALA A 543 -13.62 -11.93 -43.94
CA ALA A 543 -12.18 -11.76 -43.80
C ALA A 543 -11.58 -11.09 -45.04
N LYS A 544 -10.77 -10.06 -44.84
CA LYS A 544 -9.98 -9.43 -45.90
C LYS A 544 -8.68 -10.18 -46.10
N ASP A 545 -7.93 -9.78 -47.12
CA ASP A 545 -6.63 -10.39 -47.37
C ASP A 545 -5.61 -10.06 -46.28
N ALA A 546 -4.54 -10.84 -46.22
CA ALA A 546 -3.50 -10.69 -45.20
C ALA A 546 -2.79 -9.32 -45.25
N ASN A 547 -2.67 -8.69 -46.41
CA ASN A 547 -2.01 -7.42 -46.59
C ASN A 547 -2.79 -6.31 -45.88
N TYR A 548 -4.12 -6.32 -46.00
CA TYR A 548 -4.98 -5.37 -45.28
C TYR A 548 -4.72 -5.38 -43.79
N TYR A 549 -4.64 -6.55 -43.16
CA TYR A 549 -4.39 -6.62 -41.71
C TYR A 549 -2.96 -6.23 -41.37
N THR A 550 -1.99 -6.53 -42.20
CA THR A 550 -0.60 -6.13 -42.00
C THR A 550 -0.49 -4.60 -42.02
N GLU A 551 -1.04 -3.95 -43.06
CA GLU A 551 -1.05 -2.49 -43.18
C GLU A 551 -1.79 -1.80 -42.02
N LEU A 552 -2.95 -2.34 -41.62
CA LEU A 552 -3.71 -1.83 -40.48
C LEU A 552 -2.89 -1.92 -39.19
N TRP A 553 -2.21 -3.05 -38.96
CA TRP A 553 -1.38 -3.21 -37.76
C TRP A 553 -0.14 -2.34 -37.78
N ASP A 554 0.53 -2.19 -38.88
CA ASP A 554 1.72 -1.34 -39.03
C ASP A 554 1.34 0.13 -38.78
N TRP A 555 0.23 0.58 -39.36
CA TRP A 555 -0.31 1.90 -39.13
C TRP A 555 -0.67 2.07 -37.64
N THR A 556 -1.36 1.11 -37.02
CA THR A 556 -1.80 1.17 -35.63
C THR A 556 -0.62 1.26 -34.67
N ARG A 557 0.42 0.43 -34.86
CA ARG A 557 1.62 0.48 -34.01
C ARG A 557 2.34 1.82 -34.10
N ALA A 558 2.40 2.40 -35.28
CA ALA A 558 3.01 3.71 -35.47
C ALA A 558 2.15 4.87 -34.90
N ASN A 559 0.83 4.72 -34.86
CA ASN A 559 -0.12 5.82 -34.56
C ASN A 559 -1.06 5.53 -33.40
N ILE A 560 -0.69 4.64 -32.48
CA ILE A 560 -1.55 4.30 -31.32
C ILE A 560 -1.87 5.53 -30.45
N SER A 561 -0.98 6.51 -30.41
CA SER A 561 -1.15 7.79 -29.72
C SER A 561 -2.28 8.64 -30.31
N ALA A 562 -2.52 8.53 -31.61
CA ALA A 562 -3.66 9.22 -32.25
C ALA A 562 -4.98 8.53 -31.89
N ILE A 563 -5.03 7.19 -31.90
CA ILE A 563 -6.20 6.43 -31.44
C ILE A 563 -6.51 6.75 -29.97
N TYR A 564 -5.45 6.80 -29.12
CA TYR A 564 -5.61 7.19 -27.74
C TYR A 564 -6.23 8.59 -27.62
N TYR A 565 -5.74 9.59 -28.38
CA TYR A 565 -6.29 10.94 -28.35
C TYR A 565 -7.74 10.97 -28.84
N LEU A 566 -8.08 10.25 -29.91
CA LEU A 566 -9.45 10.12 -30.42
C LEU A 566 -10.39 9.60 -29.32
N LEU A 567 -10.04 8.49 -28.69
CA LEU A 567 -10.86 7.87 -27.64
C LEU A 567 -10.91 8.74 -26.37
N LYS A 568 -9.81 9.41 -26.02
CA LYS A 568 -9.72 10.28 -24.83
C LYS A 568 -10.58 11.55 -24.98
N THR A 569 -10.76 12.05 -26.19
CA THR A 569 -11.49 13.30 -26.45
C THR A 569 -12.90 13.08 -26.97
N ARG A 570 -13.31 11.82 -27.16
CA ARG A 570 -14.66 11.49 -27.62
C ARG A 570 -15.70 11.97 -26.61
N ASP A 571 -16.76 12.63 -27.12
CA ASP A 571 -17.86 13.08 -26.28
C ASP A 571 -18.66 11.88 -25.75
N LEU A 572 -18.73 11.74 -24.44
CA LEU A 572 -19.45 10.70 -23.71
C LEU A 572 -20.63 11.27 -22.91
N SER A 573 -21.09 12.47 -23.20
CA SER A 573 -22.18 13.12 -22.46
C SER A 573 -23.49 12.32 -22.52
N ALA A 574 -23.73 11.59 -23.61
CA ALA A 574 -24.89 10.71 -23.80
C ALA A 574 -24.67 9.27 -23.30
N PHE A 575 -23.44 8.89 -22.93
CA PHE A 575 -23.13 7.52 -22.50
C PHE A 575 -23.43 7.33 -21.01
N ASN A 576 -24.39 6.45 -20.70
CA ASN A 576 -24.73 6.13 -19.31
C ASN A 576 -24.28 4.70 -18.96
N PRO A 577 -23.20 4.53 -18.19
CA PRO A 577 -22.65 3.22 -17.82
C PRO A 577 -23.58 2.43 -16.88
N GLN A 578 -24.52 3.11 -16.19
CA GLN A 578 -25.46 2.51 -15.23
C GLN A 578 -26.79 2.11 -15.91
N ALA A 579 -27.00 2.51 -17.17
CA ALA A 579 -28.19 2.14 -17.91
C ALA A 579 -28.23 0.62 -18.22
N ARG A 580 -29.37 0.16 -18.70
CA ARG A 580 -29.47 -1.17 -19.33
C ARG A 580 -28.56 -1.21 -20.57
N ALA A 581 -28.02 -2.39 -20.87
CA ALA A 581 -27.32 -2.60 -22.14
C ALA A 581 -28.20 -2.14 -23.31
N PRO A 582 -27.63 -1.41 -24.28
CA PRO A 582 -28.36 -1.01 -25.48
C PRO A 582 -28.96 -2.24 -26.16
N HIS A 583 -30.19 -2.08 -26.62
CA HIS A 583 -30.87 -3.14 -27.37
C HIS A 583 -30.39 -3.17 -28.80
N THR A 584 -30.04 -4.35 -29.30
CA THR A 584 -29.63 -4.61 -30.69
C THR A 584 -30.46 -5.75 -31.26
N SER A 585 -30.72 -5.72 -32.53
CA SER A 585 -31.46 -6.78 -33.25
C SER A 585 -30.77 -8.15 -33.18
N TRP A 586 -29.45 -8.13 -33.13
CA TRP A 586 -28.60 -9.32 -33.09
C TRP A 586 -28.66 -10.06 -31.74
N LYS A 587 -28.97 -9.37 -30.66
CA LYS A 587 -29.19 -10.00 -29.36
C LYS A 587 -30.37 -10.98 -29.38
N GLU A 588 -31.42 -10.63 -30.07
CA GLU A 588 -32.57 -11.52 -30.24
C GLU A 588 -32.22 -12.76 -31.07
N GLN A 589 -31.48 -12.58 -32.14
CA GLN A 589 -31.02 -13.69 -32.98
C GLN A 589 -30.08 -14.62 -32.23
N MET A 590 -29.13 -14.09 -31.45
CA MET A 590 -28.22 -14.92 -30.65
C MET A 590 -29.01 -15.72 -29.58
N ASN A 591 -29.98 -15.10 -28.94
CA ASN A 591 -30.84 -15.78 -27.98
C ASN A 591 -31.63 -16.90 -28.67
N TYR A 592 -32.13 -16.69 -29.90
CA TYR A 592 -32.81 -17.69 -30.69
C TYR A 592 -31.87 -18.85 -31.05
N ALA A 593 -30.67 -18.55 -31.54
CA ALA A 593 -29.68 -19.56 -31.92
C ALA A 593 -29.20 -20.42 -30.74
N SER A 594 -29.21 -19.84 -29.51
CA SER A 594 -28.81 -20.53 -28.27
C SER A 594 -29.85 -21.52 -27.73
N LEU A 595 -31.08 -21.50 -28.26
CA LEU A 595 -32.12 -22.45 -27.86
C LEU A 595 -31.74 -23.86 -28.35
N ASN A 596 -32.16 -24.87 -27.58
CA ASN A 596 -32.05 -26.24 -28.06
C ASN A 596 -33.00 -26.46 -29.25
N PRO A 597 -32.78 -27.45 -30.10
CA PRO A 597 -33.58 -27.67 -31.31
C PRO A 597 -35.10 -27.75 -31.08
N LEU A 598 -35.52 -28.24 -29.90
CA LEU A 598 -36.93 -28.30 -29.53
C LEU A 598 -37.49 -26.90 -29.21
N ALA A 599 -36.72 -26.07 -28.47
CA ALA A 599 -37.12 -24.73 -28.15
C ALA A 599 -37.04 -23.79 -29.37
N GLN A 600 -36.09 -23.99 -30.30
CA GLN A 600 -36.04 -23.28 -31.57
C GLN A 600 -37.30 -23.56 -32.39
N TRP A 601 -37.64 -24.86 -32.58
CA TRP A 601 -38.85 -25.27 -33.27
C TRP A 601 -40.10 -24.63 -32.65
N MET A 602 -40.21 -24.67 -31.30
CA MET A 602 -41.36 -24.08 -30.63
C MET A 602 -41.41 -22.56 -30.81
N LYS A 603 -40.28 -21.86 -30.69
CA LYS A 603 -40.21 -20.39 -30.84
C LYS A 603 -40.62 -19.95 -32.24
N GLU A 604 -40.11 -20.63 -33.27
CA GLU A 604 -40.45 -20.37 -34.68
C GLU A 604 -41.94 -20.49 -34.92
N PHE A 605 -42.56 -21.60 -34.44
CA PHE A 605 -43.97 -21.86 -34.64
C PHE A 605 -44.92 -21.03 -33.78
N ILE A 606 -44.45 -20.55 -32.59
CA ILE A 606 -45.16 -19.60 -31.77
C ILE A 606 -45.18 -18.23 -32.44
N ASP A 607 -44.00 -17.76 -32.94
CA ASP A 607 -43.87 -16.46 -33.54
C ASP A 607 -44.60 -16.33 -34.89
N THR A 608 -44.68 -17.43 -35.65
CA THR A 608 -45.38 -17.48 -36.92
C THR A 608 -46.88 -17.86 -36.76
N GLU A 609 -47.35 -18.13 -35.57
CA GLU A 609 -48.67 -18.59 -35.23
C GLU A 609 -49.06 -19.86 -36.03
N TYR A 610 -48.07 -20.70 -36.32
CA TYR A 610 -48.27 -21.94 -37.10
C TYR A 610 -48.64 -23.12 -36.20
N TRP A 611 -49.33 -24.13 -36.77
CA TRP A 611 -49.68 -25.32 -36.04
C TRP A 611 -48.44 -25.98 -35.38
N PRO A 612 -48.47 -26.34 -34.08
CA PRO A 612 -49.62 -26.44 -33.17
C PRO A 612 -49.84 -25.18 -32.32
N PHE A 613 -49.30 -24.03 -32.60
CA PHE A 613 -49.33 -22.82 -31.75
C PHE A 613 -50.26 -21.73 -32.27
N GLN A 614 -51.32 -22.09 -33.08
CA GLN A 614 -52.35 -21.13 -33.52
C GLN A 614 -53.22 -20.64 -32.37
N SER A 615 -53.45 -21.46 -31.35
CA SER A 615 -54.20 -21.11 -30.16
C SER A 615 -53.30 -20.49 -29.10
N ASP A 616 -53.87 -19.66 -28.26
CA ASP A 616 -53.16 -19.08 -27.09
C ASP A 616 -52.85 -20.11 -26.03
N ILE A 617 -53.59 -21.21 -25.93
CA ILE A 617 -53.45 -22.23 -24.90
C ILE A 617 -53.09 -23.57 -25.53
N VAL A 618 -52.02 -24.15 -25.01
CA VAL A 618 -51.52 -25.48 -25.45
C VAL A 618 -51.30 -26.40 -24.21
N ALA A 619 -51.28 -27.70 -24.46
CA ALA A 619 -50.90 -28.69 -23.45
C ALA A 619 -49.60 -29.38 -23.80
N SER A 620 -48.63 -29.40 -22.87
CA SER A 620 -47.31 -30.03 -23.07
C SER A 620 -47.40 -31.52 -23.40
N ALA A 621 -48.38 -32.26 -22.83
CA ALA A 621 -48.60 -33.66 -23.12
C ALA A 621 -49.16 -33.89 -24.54
N HIS A 622 -49.98 -32.97 -25.08
CA HIS A 622 -50.52 -33.05 -26.41
C HIS A 622 -49.45 -32.74 -27.46
N ILE A 623 -48.68 -31.67 -27.21
CA ILE A 623 -47.53 -31.37 -28.10
C ILE A 623 -46.58 -32.57 -28.16
N HIS A 624 -46.21 -33.15 -27.04
CA HIS A 624 -45.35 -34.33 -27.00
C HIS A 624 -45.90 -35.50 -27.77
N ALA A 625 -47.21 -35.82 -27.62
CA ALA A 625 -47.80 -36.99 -28.17
C ALA A 625 -48.11 -36.90 -29.71
N LYS A 626 -48.43 -35.68 -30.21
CA LYS A 626 -49.02 -35.53 -31.56
C LYS A 626 -48.36 -34.48 -32.43
N CYS A 627 -47.61 -33.55 -31.85
CA CYS A 627 -47.20 -32.34 -32.59
C CYS A 627 -45.71 -32.31 -32.95
N LEU A 628 -44.88 -33.11 -32.30
CA LEU A 628 -43.42 -33.06 -32.52
C LEU A 628 -43.02 -33.58 -33.89
N PRO A 629 -42.10 -32.90 -34.61
CA PRO A 629 -41.54 -33.42 -35.84
C PRO A 629 -40.75 -34.70 -35.57
N ARG A 630 -40.60 -35.55 -36.60
CA ARG A 630 -39.89 -36.85 -36.50
C ARG A 630 -38.49 -36.73 -35.87
N SER A 631 -37.77 -35.69 -36.18
CA SER A 631 -36.41 -35.40 -35.63
C SER A 631 -36.39 -35.12 -34.11
N LEU A 632 -37.53 -34.77 -33.52
CA LEU A 632 -37.66 -34.38 -32.09
C LEU A 632 -38.54 -35.35 -31.25
N GLN A 633 -38.95 -36.50 -31.82
CA GLN A 633 -39.84 -37.42 -31.12
C GLN A 633 -39.24 -38.14 -29.90
N ASN A 634 -37.91 -38.16 -29.76
CA ASN A 634 -37.20 -38.84 -28.66
C ASN A 634 -37.05 -38.00 -27.38
N VAL A 635 -37.74 -36.88 -27.26
CA VAL A 635 -37.66 -36.00 -26.09
C VAL A 635 -38.70 -36.42 -25.01
N SER A 636 -38.45 -36.11 -23.77
CA SER A 636 -39.44 -36.37 -22.70
C SER A 636 -40.49 -35.26 -22.63
N ILE A 637 -41.67 -35.57 -22.02
CA ILE A 637 -42.73 -34.58 -21.75
C ILE A 637 -42.16 -33.42 -20.86
N LYS A 638 -41.20 -33.74 -19.98
CA LYS A 638 -40.55 -32.75 -19.15
C LYS A 638 -39.73 -31.77 -20.03
N ALA A 639 -38.99 -32.28 -21.02
CA ALA A 639 -38.25 -31.45 -21.93
C ALA A 639 -39.15 -30.51 -22.75
N VAL A 640 -40.34 -30.98 -23.16
CA VAL A 640 -41.35 -30.12 -23.80
C VAL A 640 -41.82 -29.01 -22.90
N GLY A 641 -42.07 -29.30 -21.63
CA GLY A 641 -42.44 -28.26 -20.63
C GLY A 641 -41.31 -27.25 -20.36
N ASP A 642 -40.05 -27.74 -20.29
CA ASP A 642 -38.89 -26.87 -20.12
C ASP A 642 -38.67 -25.98 -21.36
N ALA A 643 -38.84 -26.50 -22.56
CA ALA A 643 -38.77 -25.74 -23.82
C ALA A 643 -39.87 -24.66 -23.90
N LEU A 644 -41.11 -24.98 -23.57
CA LEU A 644 -42.20 -23.99 -23.48
C LEU A 644 -41.89 -22.87 -22.49
N LYS A 645 -41.29 -23.21 -21.36
CA LYS A 645 -40.86 -22.20 -20.38
C LYS A 645 -39.72 -21.30 -20.90
N ILE A 646 -38.75 -21.89 -21.60
CA ILE A 646 -37.61 -21.16 -22.19
C ILE A 646 -38.11 -20.23 -23.29
N THR A 647 -39.11 -20.61 -24.10
CA THR A 647 -39.72 -19.78 -25.15
C THR A 647 -40.69 -18.73 -24.63
N GLY A 648 -40.78 -18.51 -23.31
CA GLY A 648 -41.56 -17.45 -22.71
C GLY A 648 -42.98 -17.83 -22.32
N CYS A 649 -43.44 -19.04 -22.64
CA CYS A 649 -44.80 -19.50 -22.27
C CYS A 649 -45.01 -19.55 -20.76
N LYS A 650 -46.25 -19.26 -20.30
CA LYS A 650 -46.63 -19.26 -18.89
C LYS A 650 -47.56 -20.41 -18.58
N GLN A 651 -47.26 -21.11 -17.50
CA GLN A 651 -48.18 -22.17 -17.00
C GLN A 651 -49.45 -21.57 -16.40
N TYR A 652 -50.51 -22.35 -16.41
CA TYR A 652 -51.69 -22.05 -15.59
C TYR A 652 -51.26 -21.76 -14.12
N PRO A 653 -51.73 -20.67 -13.49
CA PRO A 653 -51.12 -20.15 -12.25
C PRO A 653 -51.31 -21.05 -11.02
N LEU A 654 -52.30 -21.91 -11.00
CA LEU A 654 -52.61 -22.79 -9.85
C LEU A 654 -52.16 -24.23 -10.09
N ASN A 655 -52.01 -24.99 -9.01
CA ASN A 655 -51.73 -26.45 -9.04
C ASN A 655 -50.52 -26.84 -9.93
N GLN A 656 -49.48 -26.04 -9.94
CA GLN A 656 -48.29 -26.25 -10.77
C GLN A 656 -48.61 -26.42 -12.29
N GLY A 657 -49.57 -25.63 -12.79
CA GLY A 657 -50.02 -25.64 -14.16
C GLY A 657 -51.01 -26.74 -14.51
N GLN A 658 -51.46 -27.52 -13.56
CA GLN A 658 -52.39 -28.64 -13.80
C GLN A 658 -53.84 -28.24 -13.60
N VAL A 659 -54.67 -28.57 -14.58
CA VAL A 659 -56.13 -28.49 -14.54
C VAL A 659 -56.73 -29.86 -14.86
N LYS A 660 -57.98 -30.11 -14.46
CA LYS A 660 -58.73 -31.31 -14.89
C LYS A 660 -59.54 -30.96 -16.12
N ASP A 661 -59.36 -31.68 -17.21
CA ASP A 661 -60.20 -31.55 -18.40
C ASP A 661 -61.63 -32.08 -18.14
N ASN A 662 -62.53 -31.95 -19.10
CA ASN A 662 -63.93 -32.39 -18.99
C ASN A 662 -64.09 -33.89 -18.81
N THR A 663 -63.03 -34.68 -19.03
CA THR A 663 -62.99 -36.14 -18.78
C THR A 663 -62.46 -36.46 -17.37
N GLY A 664 -62.05 -35.46 -16.57
CA GLY A 664 -61.44 -35.61 -15.26
C GLY A 664 -59.93 -35.90 -15.29
N LYS A 665 -59.29 -35.96 -16.46
CA LYS A 665 -57.85 -36.19 -16.63
C LYS A 665 -57.07 -34.93 -16.30
N LYS A 666 -55.98 -35.06 -15.57
CA LYS A 666 -55.06 -33.95 -15.26
C LYS A 666 -54.21 -33.64 -16.48
N ILE A 667 -54.26 -32.40 -16.95
CA ILE A 667 -53.47 -31.87 -18.05
C ILE A 667 -52.71 -30.63 -17.58
N ARG A 668 -51.50 -30.37 -18.17
CA ARG A 668 -50.71 -29.19 -17.86
C ARG A 668 -50.81 -28.22 -19.02
N LEU A 669 -51.45 -27.07 -18.74
CA LEU A 669 -51.74 -26.04 -19.73
C LEU A 669 -50.71 -24.89 -19.68
N TRP A 670 -50.48 -24.32 -20.83
CA TRP A 670 -49.55 -23.23 -21.05
C TRP A 670 -50.20 -22.16 -21.94
N SER A 671 -50.08 -20.88 -21.55
CA SER A 671 -50.38 -19.75 -22.44
C SER A 671 -49.14 -19.45 -23.27
N VAL A 672 -49.28 -19.33 -24.58
CA VAL A 672 -48.22 -19.01 -25.53
C VAL A 672 -48.16 -17.52 -25.90
N ARG A 673 -49.30 -16.84 -25.73
CA ARG A 673 -49.49 -15.40 -26.01
C ARG A 673 -50.47 -14.80 -25.00
N ARG A 674 -50.61 -13.46 -24.98
CA ARG A 674 -51.54 -12.68 -24.15
C ARG A 674 -51.53 -13.13 -22.68
N HIS A 675 -50.34 -13.34 -22.11
CA HIS A 675 -50.15 -13.98 -20.81
C HIS A 675 -50.92 -13.30 -19.68
N GLU A 676 -51.00 -11.95 -19.65
CA GLU A 676 -51.69 -11.19 -18.62
C GLU A 676 -53.20 -11.52 -18.59
N VAL A 677 -53.81 -11.64 -19.76
CA VAL A 677 -55.23 -12.02 -19.87
C VAL A 677 -55.43 -13.43 -19.35
N TRP A 678 -54.57 -14.36 -19.76
CA TRP A 678 -54.69 -15.74 -19.38
C TRP A 678 -54.38 -16.01 -17.90
N GLN A 679 -53.42 -15.32 -17.32
CA GLN A 679 -53.07 -15.48 -15.90
C GLN A 679 -54.19 -15.02 -14.96
N SER A 680 -55.10 -14.14 -15.41
CA SER A 680 -56.27 -13.72 -14.67
C SER A 680 -57.55 -14.53 -14.98
N ALA A 681 -57.53 -15.39 -15.98
CA ALA A 681 -58.72 -16.18 -16.39
C ALA A 681 -58.93 -17.43 -15.54
N GLU A 682 -60.20 -17.81 -15.38
CA GLU A 682 -60.60 -19.02 -14.63
C GLU A 682 -60.21 -20.29 -15.38
N ALA A 683 -60.06 -21.40 -14.65
CA ALA A 683 -59.69 -22.71 -15.20
C ALA A 683 -60.60 -23.19 -16.33
N ALA A 684 -61.92 -22.92 -16.23
CA ALA A 684 -62.92 -23.30 -17.28
C ALA A 684 -62.59 -22.60 -18.60
N THR A 685 -62.15 -21.35 -18.58
CA THR A 685 -61.76 -20.57 -19.80
C THR A 685 -60.52 -21.17 -20.45
N TRP A 686 -59.49 -21.55 -19.68
CA TRP A 686 -58.29 -22.21 -20.16
C TRP A 686 -58.64 -23.57 -20.81
N ILE A 687 -59.54 -24.35 -20.20
CA ILE A 687 -59.96 -25.64 -20.71
C ILE A 687 -60.74 -25.47 -22.03
N ALA A 688 -61.69 -24.54 -22.06
CA ALA A 688 -62.48 -24.28 -23.25
C ALA A 688 -61.64 -23.88 -24.45
N GLU A 689 -60.61 -23.04 -24.23
CA GLU A 689 -59.68 -22.66 -25.33
C GLU A 689 -58.75 -23.83 -25.75
N TYR A 690 -58.26 -24.60 -24.78
CA TYR A 690 -57.49 -25.81 -25.06
C TYR A 690 -58.28 -26.83 -25.85
N GLU A 691 -59.57 -27.07 -25.54
CA GLU A 691 -60.43 -28.03 -26.23
C GLU A 691 -60.73 -27.62 -27.69
N LYS A 692 -60.90 -26.31 -27.96
CA LYS A 692 -60.99 -25.80 -29.33
C LYS A 692 -59.75 -26.18 -30.13
N TRP A 693 -58.56 -25.98 -29.58
CA TRP A 693 -57.29 -26.30 -30.19
C TRP A 693 -57.06 -27.82 -30.34
N SER A 694 -57.38 -28.62 -29.30
CA SER A 694 -57.12 -30.05 -29.30
C SER A 694 -58.02 -30.86 -30.27
N ASN A 695 -59.16 -30.28 -30.68
CA ASN A 695 -60.14 -30.83 -31.59
C ASN A 695 -59.98 -30.31 -33.04
N SER A 696 -59.16 -29.30 -33.26
CA SER A 696 -58.80 -28.80 -34.58
C SER A 696 -57.58 -29.54 -35.15
#